data_4020456ed36cc0a25c4d7ebcf119f959
#
_entry.id   4020456ed36cc0a25c4d7ebcf119f959
#
_cell.length_a   1.000
_cell.length_b   1.000
_cell.length_c   1.000
_cell.angle_alpha   90.00
_cell.angle_beta   90.00
_cell.angle_gamma   90.00
#
_symmetry.space_group_name_H-M   'P 1'
#
loop_
_entity.id
_entity.type
_entity.pdbx_description
1 polymer ?
#
loop_
_entity_poly.entity_id
_entity_poly.type
_entity_poly.pdbx_seq_one_letter_code
_entity_poly.pdbx_strand_id
1 'polypeptide(L)'
;MSELIYRGDSEAIRLCAEGFQEYSKELAVNRSFSNIHDGFKPVQRRGIFALYDNKVTKPTKSNKVVGYVMAIHPHSDDAIYDAMVRMTASNSSVKPPAFDSDGNTGDSTKDNGHAAPRYTSMWLSKLALDLFLDDMEGVEWKDTETDEGQEPVALPVKFPMALTANTQGMGVGIANRIPSFNFLDVVNLTREYIKDGLKFNNQIIYPDFPNGGIVVANNVEMAKLMATGRASIKSRARIEIQKRDIVVTELPYDKTDVKVVNSIKDLVRSNKEKLTKTGKPNPNYGKFPWVTSEDHVILETGHDTFGIRIRCRKAADVTEVLNTLFRKGILQNKFTSSLIFTNGKGIMIKGVYGVIEEWHRFRRKVLTRKFTTLIDSFKTEMVTLEYFLKLVNDADNRDKYLKLLTKGEKGSASEFLVELFPDIPQDTATWISNRRAISFRDGGKEARRYDTLRATVEEYQNNLADLDTYIYNELTRIANTYGKDYPRLTEITFKDYVFTKREEVVEEDTGFAGFIIYKDGRIVKSRTIEGYDLESPEIMTIIKAQANSTLIGFDYIGNLLRVYGNDLPYGSTDLLSYFGVQGLVGNYRLMYMTLMDGSTKRLLYRDGRMSVFDTSEFIGKKNRKRLIRNGVPEDIGDTLLEVFNEKDLDEYLYVADESGKLAMGIVDWNSLTVKSRLGRTRAFVGPKDMDISQWGTCNLEQAHNYFPDLDAFMGKLKRVKLADTGFDGSEFTVGRYYTK
;
A
#
# COMPACT_ATOMS: atom_id res chain seq x y z
N MET A 1 14.70 20.50 -43.44
CA MET A 1 15.81 20.06 -42.54
C MET A 1 15.31 19.29 -41.33
N SER A 2 14.04 19.24 -41.03
CA SER A 2 13.46 18.49 -39.90
C SER A 2 13.12 17.01 -40.17
N GLU A 3 13.07 16.59 -41.44
CA GLU A 3 12.78 15.18 -41.80
C GLU A 3 14.02 14.29 -41.98
N LEU A 4 15.21 14.85 -42.03
CA LEU A 4 16.46 14.09 -42.19
C LEU A 4 17.06 13.63 -40.84
N ILE A 5 16.64 14.22 -39.73
CA ILE A 5 17.11 13.86 -38.38
C ILE A 5 16.45 12.56 -37.88
N TYR A 6 15.28 12.20 -38.39
CA TYR A 6 14.49 11.07 -37.90
C TYR A 6 14.81 9.69 -38.48
N ARG A 7 15.60 9.57 -39.53
CA ARG A 7 15.90 8.28 -40.20
C ARG A 7 17.23 7.64 -39.82
N GLY A 8 18.18 8.40 -39.32
CA GLY A 8 19.47 7.85 -38.85
C GLY A 8 19.49 7.42 -37.37
N ASP A 9 18.55 7.98 -36.56
CA ASP A 9 18.54 7.79 -35.12
C ASP A 9 17.74 6.59 -34.64
N SER A 10 17.00 5.88 -35.50
CA SER A 10 16.06 4.85 -35.02
C SER A 10 16.74 3.62 -34.44
N GLU A 11 17.90 3.21 -34.95
CA GLU A 11 18.62 2.05 -34.45
C GLU A 11 19.45 2.42 -33.20
N ALA A 12 20.11 3.57 -33.19
CA ALA A 12 20.82 4.09 -32.05
C ALA A 12 19.88 4.37 -30.88
N ILE A 13 18.73 4.98 -31.13
CA ILE A 13 17.69 5.21 -30.10
C ILE A 13 17.14 3.88 -29.57
N ARG A 14 16.90 2.90 -30.43
CA ARG A 14 16.46 1.56 -30.02
C ARG A 14 17.49 0.87 -29.16
N LEU A 15 18.76 0.84 -29.56
CA LEU A 15 19.85 0.24 -28.79
C LEU A 15 20.06 0.95 -27.46
N CYS A 16 19.99 2.29 -27.42
CA CYS A 16 20.02 3.05 -26.18
C CYS A 16 18.84 2.73 -25.28
N ALA A 17 17.63 2.60 -25.84
CA ALA A 17 16.42 2.27 -25.07
C ALA A 17 16.46 0.82 -24.53
N GLU A 18 16.91 -0.13 -25.34
CA GLU A 18 17.12 -1.53 -24.92
C GLU A 18 18.20 -1.63 -23.83
N GLY A 19 19.36 -1.00 -24.02
CA GLY A 19 20.43 -0.96 -23.04
C GLY A 19 20.00 -0.28 -21.73
N PHE A 20 19.21 0.79 -21.82
CA PHE A 20 18.65 1.47 -20.66
C PHE A 20 17.59 0.63 -19.93
N GLN A 21 16.79 -0.16 -20.64
CA GLN A 21 15.83 -1.10 -20.07
C GLN A 21 16.56 -2.22 -19.32
N GLU A 22 17.59 -2.83 -19.93
CA GLU A 22 18.42 -3.86 -19.28
C GLU A 22 19.12 -3.32 -18.02
N TYR A 23 19.76 -2.16 -18.11
CA TYR A 23 20.34 -1.48 -16.95
C TYR A 23 19.30 -1.19 -15.86
N SER A 24 18.13 -0.71 -16.24
CA SER A 24 17.04 -0.41 -15.29
C SER A 24 16.54 -1.66 -14.59
N LYS A 25 16.42 -2.77 -15.31
CA LYS A 25 16.04 -4.07 -14.79
C LYS A 25 17.12 -4.60 -13.85
N GLU A 26 18.39 -4.55 -14.25
CA GLU A 26 19.52 -4.98 -13.45
C GLU A 26 19.59 -4.22 -12.12
N LEU A 27 19.49 -2.89 -12.17
CA LEU A 27 19.46 -2.04 -10.99
C LEU A 27 18.28 -2.36 -10.06
N ALA A 28 17.11 -2.63 -10.62
CA ALA A 28 15.92 -2.96 -9.84
C ALA A 28 16.05 -4.33 -9.16
N VAL A 29 16.50 -5.35 -9.90
CA VAL A 29 16.56 -6.75 -9.46
C VAL A 29 17.72 -6.99 -8.51
N ASN A 30 18.91 -6.49 -8.85
CA ASN A 30 20.15 -6.85 -8.14
C ASN A 30 20.63 -5.80 -7.13
N ARG A 31 19.88 -4.66 -6.97
CA ARG A 31 20.29 -3.62 -6.02
C ARG A 31 19.14 -3.00 -5.23
N SER A 32 18.09 -2.52 -5.92
CA SER A 32 17.17 -1.55 -5.32
C SER A 32 15.99 -2.17 -4.61
N PHE A 33 15.44 -3.27 -5.13
CA PHE A 33 14.24 -3.88 -4.61
C PHE A 33 14.51 -5.13 -3.78
N SER A 34 13.70 -5.35 -2.77
CA SER A 34 13.74 -6.57 -1.97
C SER A 34 13.12 -7.74 -2.72
N ASN A 35 13.65 -8.93 -2.48
CA ASN A 35 13.09 -10.16 -3.03
C ASN A 35 11.79 -10.50 -2.31
N ILE A 36 10.77 -10.90 -3.07
CA ILE A 36 9.44 -11.24 -2.55
C ILE A 36 9.46 -12.47 -1.65
N HIS A 37 10.39 -13.38 -1.87
CA HIS A 37 10.49 -14.66 -1.16
C HIS A 37 11.06 -14.49 0.25
N ASP A 38 12.12 -13.70 0.41
CA ASP A 38 12.81 -13.52 1.70
C ASP A 38 12.73 -12.09 2.28
N GLY A 39 12.21 -11.13 1.52
CA GLY A 39 12.06 -9.74 1.97
C GLY A 39 13.35 -8.92 1.98
N PHE A 40 14.50 -9.49 1.64
CA PHE A 40 15.79 -8.82 1.71
C PHE A 40 16.24 -8.25 0.36
N LYS A 41 16.94 -7.12 0.42
CA LYS A 41 17.74 -6.62 -0.69
C LYS A 41 19.02 -7.47 -0.80
N PRO A 42 19.70 -7.51 -1.97
CA PRO A 42 20.91 -8.31 -2.13
C PRO A 42 21.97 -8.07 -1.06
N VAL A 43 22.29 -6.80 -0.75
CA VAL A 43 23.28 -6.46 0.31
C VAL A 43 22.86 -6.98 1.69
N GLN A 44 21.56 -6.97 2.01
CA GLN A 44 21.03 -7.49 3.28
C GLN A 44 21.14 -9.00 3.36
N ARG A 45 20.73 -9.69 2.28
CA ARG A 45 20.83 -11.15 2.18
C ARG A 45 22.28 -11.62 2.28
N ARG A 46 23.18 -10.97 1.53
CA ARG A 46 24.62 -11.26 1.57
C ARG A 46 25.22 -10.99 2.94
N GLY A 47 24.77 -9.93 3.62
CA GLY A 47 25.18 -9.64 4.99
C GLY A 47 24.81 -10.76 5.98
N ILE A 48 23.57 -11.25 5.91
CA ILE A 48 23.12 -12.37 6.74
C ILE A 48 23.87 -13.65 6.39
N PHE A 49 24.01 -13.96 5.08
CA PHE A 49 24.67 -15.15 4.62
C PHE A 49 26.17 -15.15 4.95
N ALA A 50 26.89 -14.04 4.76
CA ALA A 50 28.31 -13.95 5.10
C ALA A 50 28.60 -14.23 6.58
N LEU A 51 27.73 -13.75 7.48
CA LEU A 51 27.86 -14.04 8.90
C LEU A 51 27.54 -15.50 9.21
N TYR A 52 26.58 -16.12 8.52
CA TYR A 52 26.26 -17.54 8.65
C TYR A 52 27.41 -18.42 8.20
N ASP A 53 27.95 -18.19 7.02
CA ASP A 53 29.04 -18.95 6.43
C ASP A 53 30.31 -18.87 7.30
N ASN A 54 30.63 -17.67 7.83
CA ASN A 54 31.73 -17.44 8.74
C ASN A 54 31.43 -17.78 10.21
N LYS A 55 30.23 -18.35 10.52
CA LYS A 55 29.82 -18.78 11.87
C LYS A 55 29.88 -17.66 12.93
N VAL A 56 29.52 -16.44 12.52
CA VAL A 56 29.56 -15.25 13.38
C VAL A 56 28.31 -15.22 14.29
N THR A 57 28.34 -15.97 15.37
CA THR A 57 27.27 -16.10 16.37
C THR A 57 27.62 -15.48 17.72
N LYS A 58 28.76 -14.78 17.80
CA LYS A 58 29.28 -14.10 19.02
C LYS A 58 29.72 -12.69 18.67
N PRO A 59 29.76 -11.76 19.65
CA PRO A 59 30.19 -10.40 19.42
C PRO A 59 31.48 -10.32 18.59
N THR A 60 31.39 -9.76 17.40
CA THR A 60 32.49 -9.62 16.45
C THR A 60 32.55 -8.18 15.97
N LYS A 61 33.75 -7.57 15.96
CA LYS A 61 33.92 -6.18 15.51
C LYS A 61 33.35 -5.95 14.12
N SER A 62 32.56 -4.87 13.98
CA SER A 62 31.82 -4.61 12.73
C SER A 62 32.73 -4.42 11.52
N ASN A 63 33.97 -3.89 11.68
CA ASN A 63 34.96 -3.85 10.59
C ASN A 63 35.25 -5.25 10.02
N LYS A 64 35.39 -6.26 10.89
CA LYS A 64 35.66 -7.62 10.45
C LYS A 64 34.44 -8.22 9.75
N VAL A 65 33.26 -7.92 10.27
CA VAL A 65 31.99 -8.36 9.69
C VAL A 65 31.79 -7.77 8.30
N VAL A 66 32.01 -6.47 8.13
CA VAL A 66 31.97 -5.79 6.83
C VAL A 66 32.93 -6.43 5.83
N GLY A 67 34.16 -6.80 6.29
CA GLY A 67 35.13 -7.50 5.46
C GLY A 67 34.62 -8.86 4.94
N TYR A 68 33.90 -9.63 5.76
CA TYR A 68 33.28 -10.88 5.30
C TYR A 68 32.21 -10.65 4.23
N VAL A 69 31.43 -9.57 4.36
CA VAL A 69 30.40 -9.21 3.36
C VAL A 69 31.05 -8.73 2.06
N MET A 70 32.12 -7.96 2.14
CA MET A 70 32.86 -7.46 0.96
C MET A 70 33.40 -8.60 0.09
N ALA A 71 33.75 -9.75 0.67
CA ALA A 71 34.23 -10.91 -0.08
C ALA A 71 33.20 -11.43 -1.11
N ILE A 72 31.91 -11.28 -0.84
CA ILE A 72 30.82 -11.73 -1.72
C ILE A 72 29.95 -10.57 -2.27
N HIS A 73 30.21 -9.35 -1.85
CA HIS A 73 29.49 -8.15 -2.26
C HIS A 73 30.48 -6.98 -2.46
N PRO A 74 31.08 -6.84 -3.67
CA PRO A 74 32.18 -5.91 -3.93
C PRO A 74 31.70 -4.46 -4.05
N HIS A 75 31.22 -3.89 -2.93
CA HIS A 75 30.72 -2.53 -2.81
C HIS A 75 31.46 -1.79 -1.68
N SER A 76 31.20 -0.47 -1.56
CA SER A 76 31.76 0.35 -0.49
C SER A 76 31.45 -0.20 0.90
N ASP A 77 32.49 -0.28 1.76
CA ASP A 77 32.41 -0.71 3.15
C ASP A 77 31.41 0.14 3.97
N ASP A 78 31.39 1.45 3.77
CA ASP A 78 30.41 2.34 4.42
C ASP A 78 28.97 1.98 4.03
N ALA A 79 28.69 1.74 2.74
CA ALA A 79 27.36 1.37 2.27
C ALA A 79 26.92 0.00 2.82
N ILE A 80 27.83 -0.96 2.92
CA ILE A 80 27.58 -2.26 3.53
C ILE A 80 27.27 -2.09 5.01
N TYR A 81 28.11 -1.33 5.73
CA TYR A 81 27.91 -1.09 7.14
C TYR A 81 26.58 -0.39 7.44
N ASP A 82 26.25 0.66 6.66
CA ASP A 82 24.95 1.34 6.74
C ASP A 82 23.75 0.39 6.56
N ALA A 83 23.86 -0.55 5.62
CA ALA A 83 22.81 -1.55 5.41
C ALA A 83 22.70 -2.52 6.59
N MET A 84 23.83 -2.92 7.17
CA MET A 84 23.86 -3.91 8.27
C MET A 84 23.36 -3.32 9.59
N VAL A 85 23.77 -2.09 9.96
CA VAL A 85 23.31 -1.45 11.21
C VAL A 85 21.79 -1.26 11.22
N ARG A 86 21.15 -1.09 10.06
CA ARG A 86 19.69 -0.99 9.95
C ARG A 86 18.96 -2.31 10.21
N MET A 87 19.66 -3.42 10.25
CA MET A 87 19.10 -4.75 10.57
C MET A 87 19.38 -5.18 12.01
N THR A 88 20.02 -4.32 12.84
CA THR A 88 20.21 -4.57 14.26
C THR A 88 18.95 -4.27 15.07
N ALA A 89 18.83 -4.82 16.26
CA ALA A 89 17.65 -4.68 17.12
C ALA A 89 17.34 -3.21 17.48
N SER A 90 18.38 -2.40 17.71
CA SER A 90 18.25 -0.99 18.12
C SER A 90 17.82 -0.05 16.98
N ASN A 91 18.16 -0.41 15.74
CA ASN A 91 17.90 0.44 14.56
C ASN A 91 16.93 -0.19 13.56
N SER A 92 16.36 -1.33 13.89
CA SER A 92 15.71 -2.19 12.91
C SER A 92 14.52 -1.53 12.20
N SER A 93 14.71 -1.24 10.92
CA SER A 93 13.61 -1.08 9.96
C SER A 93 13.02 -2.44 9.54
N VAL A 94 13.68 -3.53 9.90
CA VAL A 94 13.32 -4.92 9.62
C VAL A 94 12.94 -5.59 10.94
N LYS A 95 11.71 -6.05 11.08
CA LYS A 95 11.25 -6.78 12.29
C LYS A 95 10.77 -8.17 11.91
N PRO A 96 11.33 -9.22 12.47
CA PRO A 96 12.39 -9.30 13.50
C PRO A 96 13.79 -8.92 12.97
N PRO A 97 14.69 -8.41 13.83
CA PRO A 97 16.05 -8.03 13.44
C PRO A 97 16.93 -9.25 13.13
N ALA A 98 17.84 -9.08 12.17
CA ALA A 98 18.76 -10.14 11.79
C ALA A 98 19.98 -10.23 12.73
N PHE A 99 20.43 -9.11 13.27
CA PHE A 99 21.67 -9.01 14.03
C PHE A 99 21.41 -8.51 15.45
N ASP A 100 22.07 -9.16 16.39
CA ASP A 100 22.38 -8.57 17.68
C ASP A 100 23.60 -7.67 17.55
N SER A 101 23.72 -6.65 18.38
CA SER A 101 24.78 -5.67 18.32
C SER A 101 25.19 -5.14 19.69
N ASP A 102 26.41 -4.61 19.75
CA ASP A 102 26.95 -3.88 20.89
C ASP A 102 27.58 -2.57 20.39
N GLY A 103 27.43 -1.51 21.20
CA GLY A 103 27.79 -0.16 20.82
C GLY A 103 26.64 0.60 20.11
N ASN A 104 26.92 1.85 19.69
CA ASN A 104 25.91 2.69 19.05
C ASN A 104 25.75 2.30 17.56
N THR A 105 24.70 1.57 17.23
CA THR A 105 24.31 1.23 15.86
C THR A 105 23.26 2.18 15.26
N GLY A 106 22.98 3.28 15.94
CA GLY A 106 22.03 4.29 15.51
C GLY A 106 20.58 3.94 15.85
N ASP A 107 19.68 4.86 15.53
CA ASP A 107 18.23 4.69 15.66
C ASP A 107 17.55 5.39 14.46
N SER A 108 16.88 4.63 13.61
CA SER A 108 16.23 5.16 12.40
C SER A 108 15.01 6.03 12.70
N THR A 109 14.49 5.98 13.92
CA THR A 109 13.34 6.79 14.38
C THR A 109 13.78 8.14 14.94
N LYS A 110 15.06 8.24 15.33
CA LYS A 110 15.73 9.45 15.80
C LYS A 110 16.81 9.84 14.80
N ASP A 111 17.18 11.10 14.77
CA ASP A 111 18.31 11.55 13.92
C ASP A 111 19.64 11.24 14.61
N ASN A 112 19.78 10.00 15.09
CA ASN A 112 20.96 9.48 15.76
C ASN A 112 21.69 8.51 14.82
N GLY A 113 22.77 8.98 14.23
CA GLY A 113 23.64 8.16 13.40
C GLY A 113 24.38 7.09 14.20
N HIS A 114 24.81 6.04 13.52
CA HIS A 114 25.66 5.00 14.10
C HIS A 114 27.10 5.48 14.33
N ALA A 115 27.78 4.87 15.28
CA ALA A 115 29.22 5.04 15.46
C ALA A 115 30.00 4.36 14.31
N ALA A 116 31.27 4.74 14.14
CA ALA A 116 32.15 4.07 13.17
C ALA A 116 32.31 2.57 13.49
N PRO A 117 32.47 1.70 12.48
CA PRO A 117 32.43 0.24 12.64
C PRO A 117 33.48 -0.34 13.58
N ARG A 118 34.56 0.40 13.84
CA ARG A 118 35.59 0.04 14.84
C ARG A 118 35.11 0.10 16.30
N TYR A 119 34.02 0.86 16.56
CA TYR A 119 33.45 1.03 17.91
C TYR A 119 32.25 0.13 18.18
N THR A 120 31.74 -0.55 17.18
CA THR A 120 30.59 -1.43 17.29
C THR A 120 30.98 -2.90 17.08
N SER A 121 30.12 -3.79 17.54
CA SER A 121 30.20 -5.23 17.25
C SER A 121 28.83 -5.72 16.82
N MET A 122 28.77 -6.74 15.95
CA MET A 122 27.51 -7.38 15.54
C MET A 122 27.71 -8.87 15.29
N TRP A 123 26.63 -9.62 15.40
CA TRP A 123 26.56 -11.07 15.16
C TRP A 123 25.14 -11.50 14.84
N LEU A 124 24.98 -12.71 14.28
CA LEU A 124 23.64 -13.27 14.01
C LEU A 124 22.88 -13.46 15.30
N SER A 125 21.63 -12.98 15.34
CA SER A 125 20.73 -13.24 16.44
C SER A 125 20.29 -14.72 16.44
N LYS A 126 19.93 -15.26 17.61
CA LYS A 126 19.35 -16.61 17.72
C LYS A 126 18.09 -16.73 16.88
N LEU A 127 17.32 -15.66 16.85
CA LEU A 127 16.10 -15.56 16.06
C LEU A 127 16.39 -15.65 14.55
N ALA A 128 17.43 -14.95 14.06
CA ALA A 128 17.82 -15.03 12.65
C ALA A 128 18.27 -16.43 12.24
N LEU A 129 18.97 -17.13 13.14
CA LEU A 129 19.36 -18.53 12.92
C LEU A 129 18.13 -19.43 12.78
N ASP A 130 17.11 -19.29 13.65
CA ASP A 130 15.86 -20.06 13.56
C ASP A 130 14.98 -19.65 12.37
N LEU A 131 14.72 -18.35 12.19
CA LEU A 131 13.69 -17.89 11.23
C LEU A 131 14.18 -17.70 9.82
N PHE A 132 15.49 -17.46 9.60
CA PHE A 132 16.02 -17.11 8.29
C PHE A 132 17.00 -18.16 7.72
N LEU A 133 17.61 -18.99 8.55
CA LEU A 133 18.78 -19.79 8.18
C LEU A 133 18.67 -21.30 8.49
N ASP A 134 17.64 -21.74 9.22
CA ASP A 134 17.52 -23.13 9.69
C ASP A 134 17.31 -24.16 8.56
N ASP A 135 16.84 -23.73 7.39
CA ASP A 135 16.49 -24.62 6.27
C ASP A 135 17.41 -24.39 5.04
N MET A 136 18.67 -24.07 5.26
CA MET A 136 19.62 -23.77 4.18
C MET A 136 19.85 -24.95 3.21
N GLU A 137 19.57 -26.19 3.61
CA GLU A 137 19.61 -27.36 2.73
C GLU A 137 18.56 -27.31 1.61
N GLY A 138 17.49 -26.53 1.80
CA GLY A 138 16.40 -26.38 0.84
C GLY A 138 16.57 -25.25 -0.14
N VAL A 139 17.61 -24.39 -0.03
CA VAL A 139 17.76 -23.21 -0.88
C VAL A 139 18.29 -23.52 -2.28
N GLU A 140 18.09 -22.60 -3.19
CA GLU A 140 18.70 -22.57 -4.50
C GLU A 140 19.95 -21.69 -4.44
N TRP A 141 21.06 -22.22 -4.98
CA TRP A 141 22.35 -21.56 -4.98
C TRP A 141 22.65 -20.95 -6.34
N LYS A 142 23.41 -19.88 -6.36
CA LYS A 142 23.98 -19.26 -7.56
C LYS A 142 25.41 -18.82 -7.25
N ASP A 143 26.21 -18.61 -8.30
CA ASP A 143 27.56 -18.09 -8.14
C ASP A 143 27.54 -16.64 -7.60
N THR A 144 28.52 -16.28 -6.80
CA THR A 144 28.71 -14.92 -6.27
C THR A 144 29.15 -13.97 -7.38
N GLU A 145 29.00 -12.66 -7.16
CA GLU A 145 29.51 -11.64 -8.11
C GLU A 145 31.06 -11.65 -8.26
N THR A 146 31.75 -12.28 -7.33
CA THR A 146 33.22 -12.41 -7.34
C THR A 146 33.70 -13.72 -7.97
N ASP A 147 32.79 -14.57 -8.40
CA ASP A 147 33.07 -15.94 -8.88
C ASP A 147 33.89 -16.84 -7.92
N GLU A 148 34.00 -16.42 -6.65
CA GLU A 148 34.79 -17.11 -5.61
C GLU A 148 33.94 -18.02 -4.72
N GLY A 149 32.74 -18.40 -5.14
CA GLY A 149 31.86 -19.25 -4.36
C GLY A 149 30.40 -19.14 -4.74
N GLN A 150 29.52 -19.66 -3.88
CA GLN A 150 28.09 -19.66 -4.11
C GLN A 150 27.35 -18.87 -3.02
N GLU A 151 26.25 -18.21 -3.41
CA GLU A 151 25.34 -17.53 -2.51
C GLU A 151 23.90 -18.04 -2.71
N PRO A 152 23.04 -17.99 -1.67
CA PRO A 152 21.64 -18.39 -1.82
C PRO A 152 20.89 -17.35 -2.69
N VAL A 153 20.06 -17.84 -3.62
CA VAL A 153 19.16 -16.98 -4.43
C VAL A 153 18.18 -16.22 -3.53
N ALA A 154 17.66 -16.89 -2.51
CA ALA A 154 16.85 -16.32 -1.45
C ALA A 154 17.05 -17.13 -0.16
N LEU A 155 16.97 -16.48 1.00
CA LEU A 155 17.03 -17.17 2.30
C LEU A 155 15.72 -17.93 2.57
N PRO A 156 15.78 -19.09 3.29
CA PRO A 156 14.63 -19.94 3.54
C PRO A 156 13.73 -19.42 4.68
N VAL A 157 13.35 -18.17 4.62
CA VAL A 157 12.58 -17.51 5.70
C VAL A 157 11.27 -18.22 6.01
N LYS A 158 10.98 -18.39 7.30
CA LYS A 158 9.86 -19.20 7.80
C LYS A 158 8.53 -18.45 7.90
N PHE A 159 8.44 -17.21 7.44
CA PHE A 159 7.21 -16.39 7.35
C PHE A 159 7.37 -15.32 6.27
N PRO A 160 6.30 -14.66 5.77
CA PRO A 160 6.38 -13.64 4.72
C PRO A 160 7.11 -12.36 5.18
N MET A 161 8.43 -12.45 5.34
CA MET A 161 9.31 -11.39 5.83
C MET A 161 9.20 -10.10 5.02
N ALA A 162 8.90 -10.20 3.72
CA ALA A 162 8.72 -9.06 2.81
C ALA A 162 7.63 -8.06 3.28
N LEU A 163 6.69 -8.50 4.12
CA LEU A 163 5.62 -7.66 4.68
C LEU A 163 6.01 -6.99 6.01
N THR A 164 7.00 -7.49 6.74
CA THR A 164 7.42 -6.90 8.02
C THR A 164 8.58 -5.92 7.88
N ALA A 165 9.24 -5.90 6.74
CA ALA A 165 10.32 -4.99 6.43
C ALA A 165 9.79 -3.64 5.95
N ASN A 166 10.18 -2.56 6.62
CA ASN A 166 9.95 -1.19 6.14
C ASN A 166 10.95 -0.87 5.04
N THR A 167 10.60 -1.13 3.79
CA THR A 167 11.54 -1.06 2.67
C THR A 167 11.15 0.04 1.68
N GLN A 168 12.13 0.85 1.32
CA GLN A 168 12.03 1.81 0.23
C GLN A 168 13.17 1.56 -0.76
N GLY A 169 12.88 1.67 -2.05
CA GLY A 169 13.85 1.52 -3.12
C GLY A 169 13.49 2.37 -4.31
N MET A 170 14.50 2.91 -4.98
CA MET A 170 14.34 3.69 -6.21
C MET A 170 15.08 2.96 -7.33
N GLY A 171 14.35 2.65 -8.37
CA GLY A 171 14.87 2.22 -9.66
C GLY A 171 14.62 3.31 -10.70
N VAL A 172 15.02 3.05 -11.93
CA VAL A 172 14.79 3.98 -13.03
C VAL A 172 13.32 3.91 -13.45
N GLY A 173 12.63 5.03 -13.33
CA GLY A 173 11.20 5.14 -13.66
C GLY A 173 10.23 4.43 -12.71
N ILE A 174 10.73 3.76 -11.67
CA ILE A 174 9.91 3.00 -10.72
C ILE A 174 10.47 3.12 -9.29
N ALA A 175 9.56 3.26 -8.33
CA ALA A 175 9.94 3.30 -6.91
C ALA A 175 9.01 2.40 -6.11
N ASN A 176 9.56 1.66 -5.16
CA ASN A 176 8.77 0.95 -4.16
C ASN A 176 8.70 1.72 -2.84
N ARG A 177 7.61 1.54 -2.15
CA ARG A 177 7.41 1.97 -0.77
C ARG A 177 6.54 0.95 -0.07
N ILE A 178 7.18 0.05 0.65
CA ILE A 178 6.54 -1.06 1.34
C ILE A 178 6.40 -0.66 2.81
N PRO A 179 5.17 -0.40 3.31
CA PRO A 179 4.95 -0.20 4.72
C PRO A 179 5.21 -1.50 5.48
N SER A 180 5.79 -1.42 6.66
CA SER A 180 5.85 -2.60 7.54
C SER A 180 4.47 -2.93 8.11
N PHE A 181 4.23 -4.23 8.32
CA PHE A 181 3.10 -4.75 9.06
C PHE A 181 3.58 -5.41 10.35
N ASN A 182 2.68 -5.55 11.31
CA ASN A 182 3.00 -6.24 12.56
C ASN A 182 3.36 -7.70 12.28
N PHE A 183 4.41 -8.19 12.95
CA PHE A 183 4.91 -9.55 12.79
C PHE A 183 3.83 -10.61 13.05
N LEU A 184 3.13 -10.49 14.18
CA LEU A 184 2.10 -11.45 14.57
C LEU A 184 0.89 -11.42 13.64
N ASP A 185 0.50 -10.23 13.16
CA ASP A 185 -0.60 -10.10 12.20
C ASP A 185 -0.27 -10.79 10.87
N VAL A 186 0.97 -10.65 10.37
CA VAL A 186 1.42 -11.31 9.14
C VAL A 186 1.43 -12.82 9.32
N VAL A 187 1.97 -13.33 10.43
CA VAL A 187 2.00 -14.77 10.72
C VAL A 187 0.58 -15.33 10.84
N ASN A 188 -0.31 -14.65 11.56
CA ASN A 188 -1.70 -15.08 11.71
C ASN A 188 -2.47 -15.07 10.39
N LEU A 189 -2.36 -13.99 9.59
CA LEU A 189 -2.99 -13.93 8.28
C LEU A 189 -2.49 -15.05 7.36
N THR A 190 -1.20 -15.40 7.45
CA THR A 190 -0.63 -16.51 6.68
C THR A 190 -1.18 -17.86 7.14
N ARG A 191 -1.37 -18.06 8.45
CA ARG A 191 -2.00 -19.27 8.99
C ARG A 191 -3.45 -19.42 8.50
N GLU A 192 -4.22 -18.34 8.52
CA GLU A 192 -5.59 -18.35 7.99
C GLU A 192 -5.61 -18.66 6.48
N TYR A 193 -4.65 -18.13 5.71
CA TYR A 193 -4.52 -18.47 4.30
C TYR A 193 -4.30 -19.98 4.09
N ILE A 194 -3.41 -20.60 4.85
CA ILE A 194 -3.12 -22.03 4.72
C ILE A 194 -4.34 -22.87 5.10
N LYS A 195 -5.08 -22.45 6.14
CA LYS A 195 -6.25 -23.16 6.63
C LYS A 195 -7.47 -23.06 5.70
N ASP A 196 -7.79 -21.85 5.27
CA ASP A 196 -9.08 -21.52 4.61
C ASP A 196 -8.94 -21.11 3.13
N GLY A 197 -7.71 -21.04 2.61
CA GLY A 197 -7.45 -20.71 1.21
C GLY A 197 -7.94 -19.31 0.85
N LEU A 198 -8.75 -19.19 -0.22
CA LEU A 198 -9.23 -17.91 -0.74
C LEU A 198 -10.13 -17.10 0.22
N LYS A 199 -10.65 -17.70 1.27
CA LYS A 199 -11.48 -16.98 2.26
C LYS A 199 -10.70 -15.92 3.04
N PHE A 200 -9.38 -16.03 3.12
CA PHE A 200 -8.53 -15.05 3.81
C PHE A 200 -8.57 -13.65 3.16
N ASN A 201 -8.97 -13.53 1.89
CA ASN A 201 -9.05 -12.26 1.16
C ASN A 201 -10.02 -11.23 1.77
N ASN A 202 -10.84 -11.64 2.75
CA ASN A 202 -11.72 -10.72 3.48
C ASN A 202 -11.07 -10.15 4.74
N GLN A 203 -9.90 -10.62 5.13
CA GLN A 203 -9.20 -10.15 6.32
C GLN A 203 -8.23 -9.01 5.95
N ILE A 204 -8.25 -7.95 6.73
CA ILE A 204 -7.40 -6.77 6.55
C ILE A 204 -6.44 -6.66 7.71
N ILE A 205 -5.14 -6.58 7.40
CA ILE A 205 -4.12 -6.16 8.36
C ILE A 205 -3.71 -4.71 8.08
N TYR A 206 -3.30 -4.03 9.14
CA TYR A 206 -2.96 -2.60 9.07
C TYR A 206 -1.46 -2.40 9.24
N PRO A 207 -0.87 -1.37 8.61
CA PRO A 207 0.54 -1.04 8.81
C PRO A 207 0.91 -0.88 10.29
N ASP A 208 2.15 -1.25 10.61
CA ASP A 208 2.75 -1.09 11.92
C ASP A 208 4.17 -0.52 11.74
N PHE A 209 4.37 0.71 12.14
CA PHE A 209 5.58 1.46 11.86
C PHE A 209 6.55 1.44 13.03
N PRO A 210 7.87 1.44 12.78
CA PRO A 210 8.88 1.49 13.85
C PRO A 210 8.74 2.70 14.78
N ASN A 211 8.25 3.83 14.25
CA ASN A 211 8.04 5.06 15.00
C ASN A 211 6.78 5.04 15.89
N GLY A 212 5.99 3.97 15.84
CA GLY A 212 4.66 3.98 16.45
C GLY A 212 3.71 4.94 15.73
N GLY A 213 3.18 5.91 16.45
CA GLY A 213 2.22 6.88 15.93
C GLY A 213 0.83 6.27 15.68
N ILE A 214 0.07 6.91 14.81
CA ILE A 214 -1.33 6.55 14.55
C ILE A 214 -1.53 6.41 13.05
N VAL A 215 -2.06 5.26 12.59
CA VAL A 215 -2.60 5.09 11.24
C VAL A 215 -4.07 5.51 11.23
N VAL A 216 -4.39 6.52 10.43
CA VAL A 216 -5.78 6.89 10.16
C VAL A 216 -6.29 6.00 9.03
N ALA A 217 -6.92 4.90 9.42
CA ALA A 217 -7.34 3.85 8.50
C ALA A 217 -8.57 4.27 7.69
N ASN A 218 -8.55 3.87 6.41
CA ASN A 218 -9.69 3.90 5.51
C ASN A 218 -9.85 2.50 4.93
N ASN A 219 -10.96 1.84 5.20
CA ASN A 219 -11.19 0.45 4.80
C ASN A 219 -11.06 0.23 3.29
N VAL A 220 -11.49 1.18 2.46
CA VAL A 220 -11.38 1.09 1.00
C VAL A 220 -9.91 1.11 0.56
N GLU A 221 -9.12 2.03 1.11
CA GLU A 221 -7.68 2.09 0.81
C GLU A 221 -6.95 0.86 1.37
N MET A 222 -7.32 0.37 2.56
CA MET A 222 -6.71 -0.83 3.13
C MET A 222 -7.07 -2.09 2.32
N ALA A 223 -8.32 -2.28 1.93
CA ALA A 223 -8.71 -3.38 1.05
C ALA A 223 -7.96 -3.31 -0.29
N LYS A 224 -7.77 -2.10 -0.84
CA LYS A 224 -6.98 -1.88 -2.05
C LYS A 224 -5.51 -2.25 -1.84
N LEU A 225 -4.91 -1.92 -0.68
CA LEU A 225 -3.56 -2.32 -0.32
C LEU A 225 -3.42 -3.84 -0.27
N MET A 226 -4.38 -4.50 0.38
CA MET A 226 -4.40 -5.96 0.49
C MET A 226 -4.45 -6.64 -0.88
N ALA A 227 -5.27 -6.13 -1.80
CA ALA A 227 -5.47 -6.73 -3.12
C ALA A 227 -4.39 -6.34 -4.15
N THR A 228 -3.96 -5.08 -4.17
CA THR A 228 -3.14 -4.52 -5.27
C THR A 228 -1.76 -4.03 -4.87
N GLY A 229 -1.49 -3.88 -3.58
CA GLY A 229 -0.24 -3.32 -3.06
C GLY A 229 -0.12 -1.80 -3.19
N ARG A 230 -1.15 -1.11 -3.70
CA ARG A 230 -1.17 0.35 -3.86
C ARG A 230 -2.31 0.95 -3.06
N ALA A 231 -1.96 1.85 -2.15
CA ALA A 231 -2.95 2.57 -1.36
C ALA A 231 -2.38 3.90 -0.86
N SER A 232 -3.28 4.79 -0.49
CA SER A 232 -2.91 6.04 0.17
C SER A 232 -3.09 5.89 1.68
N ILE A 233 -1.98 5.92 2.39
CA ILE A 233 -1.93 5.71 3.85
C ILE A 233 -1.69 7.05 4.54
N LYS A 234 -2.48 7.34 5.57
CA LYS A 234 -2.33 8.53 6.40
C LYS A 234 -1.77 8.12 7.76
N SER A 235 -0.65 8.72 8.13
CA SER A 235 0.01 8.53 9.43
C SER A 235 0.03 9.83 10.21
N ARG A 236 -0.17 9.76 11.53
CA ARG A 236 -0.25 10.89 12.46
C ARG A 236 0.61 10.64 13.68
N ALA A 237 1.19 11.71 14.23
CA ALA A 237 1.86 11.69 15.50
C ALA A 237 0.90 11.35 16.65
N ARG A 238 1.38 10.66 17.68
CA ARG A 238 0.69 10.58 18.98
C ARG A 238 1.04 11.83 19.78
N ILE A 239 0.04 12.50 20.28
CA ILE A 239 0.21 13.77 20.99
C ILE A 239 -0.58 13.77 22.30
N GLU A 240 -0.04 14.44 23.29
CA GLU A 240 -0.70 14.79 24.54
C GLU A 240 -0.78 16.32 24.68
N ILE A 241 -1.87 16.81 25.24
CA ILE A 241 -2.04 18.23 25.49
C ILE A 241 -1.90 18.46 27.00
N GLN A 242 -0.88 19.22 27.39
CA GLN A 242 -0.57 19.54 28.78
C GLN A 242 -0.70 21.06 28.99
N LYS A 243 -1.91 21.52 29.36
CA LYS A 243 -2.25 22.96 29.48
C LYS A 243 -2.05 23.71 28.16
N ARG A 244 -0.93 24.43 28.01
CA ARG A 244 -0.56 25.16 26.78
C ARG A 244 0.55 24.47 25.98
N ASP A 245 1.02 23.33 26.42
CA ASP A 245 2.08 22.58 25.78
C ASP A 245 1.50 21.41 24.97
N ILE A 246 1.98 21.21 23.78
CA ILE A 246 1.74 20.03 22.96
C ILE A 246 2.98 19.14 23.14
N VAL A 247 2.78 17.95 23.65
CA VAL A 247 3.83 16.94 23.80
C VAL A 247 3.62 15.87 22.74
N VAL A 248 4.56 15.73 21.82
CA VAL A 248 4.56 14.66 20.81
C VAL A 248 5.33 13.50 21.39
N THR A 249 4.65 12.39 21.61
CA THR A 249 5.22 11.16 22.20
C THR A 249 5.64 10.13 21.16
N GLU A 250 5.05 10.16 19.97
CA GLU A 250 5.41 9.30 18.84
C GLU A 250 5.26 10.07 17.53
N LEU A 251 6.11 9.77 16.55
CA LEU A 251 6.14 10.48 15.28
C LEU A 251 5.33 9.77 14.20
N PRO A 252 4.83 10.52 13.18
CA PRO A 252 4.26 9.89 12.01
C PRO A 252 5.35 9.17 11.21
N TYR A 253 4.92 8.22 10.40
CA TYR A 253 5.79 7.46 9.51
C TYR A 253 6.74 8.35 8.69
N ASP A 254 7.99 7.92 8.55
CA ASP A 254 9.04 8.59 7.74
C ASP A 254 9.42 10.01 8.25
N LYS A 255 9.26 10.24 9.54
CA LYS A 255 9.71 11.46 10.21
C LYS A 255 10.70 11.13 11.31
N THR A 256 11.74 11.95 11.46
CA THR A 256 12.67 11.90 12.58
C THR A 256 12.48 13.10 13.49
N ASP A 257 12.90 12.98 14.74
CA ASP A 257 12.74 13.99 15.79
C ASP A 257 13.36 15.33 15.40
N VAL A 258 14.63 15.35 14.99
CA VAL A 258 15.34 16.57 14.61
C VAL A 258 14.70 17.24 13.39
N LYS A 259 14.27 16.47 12.39
CA LYS A 259 13.56 17.02 11.21
C LYS A 259 12.23 17.67 11.59
N VAL A 260 11.48 17.05 12.50
CA VAL A 260 10.21 17.62 12.99
C VAL A 260 10.47 18.91 13.77
N VAL A 261 11.42 18.87 14.72
CA VAL A 261 11.82 20.07 15.51
C VAL A 261 12.27 21.19 14.60
N ASN A 262 13.17 20.92 13.65
CA ASN A 262 13.68 21.95 12.73
C ASN A 262 12.57 22.50 11.84
N SER A 263 11.65 21.65 11.34
CA SER A 263 10.50 22.12 10.56
C SER A 263 9.58 23.05 11.35
N ILE A 264 9.38 22.80 12.64
CA ILE A 264 8.58 23.67 13.51
C ILE A 264 9.35 24.97 13.82
N LYS A 265 10.65 24.90 14.14
CA LYS A 265 11.49 26.08 14.36
C LYS A 265 11.54 26.99 13.12
N ASP A 266 11.64 26.41 11.92
CA ASP A 266 11.59 27.16 10.66
C ASP A 266 10.23 27.88 10.46
N LEU A 267 9.12 27.27 10.88
CA LEU A 267 7.82 27.95 10.88
C LEU A 267 7.79 29.14 11.83
N VAL A 268 8.36 28.99 13.03
CA VAL A 268 8.44 30.07 14.02
C VAL A 268 9.32 31.19 13.50
N ARG A 269 10.47 30.89 12.89
CA ARG A 269 11.38 31.86 12.30
C ARG A 269 10.74 32.58 11.12
N SER A 270 10.22 31.83 10.16
CA SER A 270 9.63 32.40 8.94
C SER A 270 8.35 33.21 9.20
N ASN A 271 7.67 32.97 10.32
CA ASN A 271 6.54 33.79 10.75
C ASN A 271 6.95 35.27 11.04
N LYS A 272 8.21 35.50 11.42
CA LYS A 272 8.74 36.84 11.78
C LYS A 272 9.38 37.57 10.60
N GLU A 273 9.77 36.84 9.57
CA GLU A 273 10.52 37.36 8.40
C GLU A 273 9.54 37.81 7.31
N LYS A 274 9.57 39.10 6.93
CA LYS A 274 8.72 39.63 5.84
C LYS A 274 9.17 39.19 4.47
N LEU A 275 10.47 38.96 4.28
CA LEU A 275 11.07 38.54 3.01
C LEU A 275 11.77 37.18 3.17
N THR A 276 11.80 36.40 2.12
CA THR A 276 12.61 35.16 2.03
C THR A 276 14.10 35.54 1.85
N LYS A 277 15.00 34.54 2.01
CA LYS A 277 16.43 34.72 1.74
C LYS A 277 16.76 35.22 0.33
N THR A 278 15.82 35.03 -0.62
CA THR A 278 15.93 35.50 -2.00
C THR A 278 15.26 36.85 -2.25
N GLY A 279 14.87 37.59 -1.19
CA GLY A 279 14.23 38.90 -1.27
C GLY A 279 12.76 38.91 -1.74
N LYS A 280 12.13 37.77 -1.90
CA LYS A 280 10.70 37.67 -2.25
C LYS A 280 9.81 37.75 -1.00
N PRO A 281 8.54 38.24 -1.11
CA PRO A 281 7.60 38.22 0.01
C PRO A 281 7.47 36.81 0.61
N ASN A 282 7.60 36.73 1.95
CA ASN A 282 7.53 35.45 2.64
C ASN A 282 6.07 35.03 2.83
N PRO A 283 5.62 33.91 2.21
CA PRO A 283 4.25 33.44 2.30
C PRO A 283 3.84 32.98 3.71
N ASN A 284 4.80 32.76 4.60
CA ASN A 284 4.55 32.32 5.99
C ASN A 284 4.52 33.47 7.00
N TYR A 285 4.83 34.71 6.59
CA TYR A 285 4.84 35.86 7.48
C TYR A 285 3.46 36.04 8.14
N GLY A 286 3.45 36.14 9.46
CA GLY A 286 2.23 36.33 10.26
C GLY A 286 1.28 35.14 10.37
N LYS A 287 1.63 33.96 9.75
CA LYS A 287 0.73 32.79 9.69
C LYS A 287 0.92 31.76 10.81
N PHE A 288 1.94 31.95 11.67
CA PHE A 288 2.20 31.04 12.78
C PHE A 288 2.55 31.79 14.08
N PRO A 289 1.68 32.73 14.55
CA PRO A 289 1.99 33.59 15.66
C PRO A 289 1.83 32.96 17.06
N TRP A 290 1.40 31.71 17.12
CA TRP A 290 1.01 31.02 18.35
C TRP A 290 2.17 30.42 19.14
N VAL A 291 3.33 30.26 18.51
CA VAL A 291 4.61 29.89 19.14
C VAL A 291 5.57 31.05 18.96
N THR A 292 6.01 31.66 20.06
CA THR A 292 6.68 32.97 20.03
C THR A 292 8.19 32.90 19.91
N SER A 293 8.82 31.76 20.23
CA SER A 293 10.28 31.56 20.13
C SER A 293 10.58 30.15 19.66
N GLU A 294 11.71 29.98 18.98
CA GLU A 294 12.27 28.67 18.64
C GLU A 294 12.64 27.85 19.89
N ASP A 295 12.98 28.52 21.00
CA ASP A 295 13.27 27.89 22.31
C ASP A 295 12.02 27.26 22.95
N HIS A 296 10.84 27.58 22.45
CA HIS A 296 9.60 26.96 22.85
C HIS A 296 9.33 25.61 22.15
N VAL A 297 10.24 25.20 21.26
CA VAL A 297 10.21 23.88 20.59
C VAL A 297 11.42 23.09 21.12
N ILE A 298 11.15 22.23 22.08
CA ILE A 298 12.16 21.53 22.87
C ILE A 298 12.14 20.04 22.48
N LEU A 299 13.30 19.49 22.19
CA LEU A 299 13.48 18.04 22.04
C LEU A 299 13.80 17.48 23.44
N GLU A 300 12.90 16.67 23.97
CA GLU A 300 13.03 16.02 25.30
C GLU A 300 13.40 14.54 25.09
N THR A 301 14.35 14.25 24.23
CA THR A 301 14.77 12.88 23.96
C THR A 301 15.94 12.51 24.86
N GLY A 302 15.70 11.55 25.77
CA GLY A 302 16.71 10.91 26.60
C GLY A 302 17.10 9.54 26.06
N HIS A 303 17.89 8.76 26.83
CA HIS A 303 18.28 7.40 26.44
C HIS A 303 17.08 6.49 26.22
N ASP A 304 16.07 6.57 27.10
CA ASP A 304 14.88 5.72 27.09
C ASP A 304 13.57 6.50 26.91
N THR A 305 13.64 7.81 26.71
CA THR A 305 12.47 8.69 26.58
C THR A 305 12.52 9.44 25.26
N PHE A 306 11.36 9.56 24.64
CA PHE A 306 11.16 10.39 23.45
C PHE A 306 10.08 11.42 23.73
N GLY A 307 10.30 12.68 23.35
CA GLY A 307 9.31 13.72 23.40
C GLY A 307 9.73 14.97 22.64
N ILE A 308 8.78 15.59 21.97
CA ILE A 308 8.93 16.95 21.44
C ILE A 308 7.88 17.83 22.12
N ARG A 309 8.33 18.80 22.90
CA ARG A 309 7.45 19.76 23.57
C ARG A 309 7.36 21.05 22.78
N ILE A 310 6.13 21.45 22.45
CA ILE A 310 5.83 22.69 21.75
C ILE A 310 5.01 23.57 22.68
N ARG A 311 5.59 24.64 23.17
CA ARG A 311 4.94 25.58 24.10
C ARG A 311 4.20 26.66 23.33
N CYS A 312 2.89 26.63 23.39
CA CYS A 312 2.04 27.66 22.80
C CYS A 312 1.99 28.93 23.67
N ARG A 313 1.71 30.05 23.03
CA ARG A 313 1.56 31.34 23.72
C ARG A 313 0.43 31.30 24.76
N LYS A 314 -0.70 30.70 24.40
CA LYS A 314 -1.89 30.53 25.24
C LYS A 314 -2.45 29.10 25.05
N ALA A 315 -3.21 28.62 26.03
CA ALA A 315 -3.89 27.30 25.89
C ALA A 315 -4.88 27.30 24.70
N ALA A 316 -5.56 28.40 24.44
CA ALA A 316 -6.47 28.58 23.29
C ALA A 316 -5.75 28.49 21.92
N ASP A 317 -4.43 28.65 21.87
CA ASP A 317 -3.66 28.62 20.63
C ASP A 317 -3.28 27.16 20.23
N VAL A 318 -3.42 26.18 21.13
CA VAL A 318 -3.05 24.77 20.91
C VAL A 318 -3.71 24.20 19.66
N THR A 319 -5.00 24.43 19.50
CA THR A 319 -5.78 23.94 18.34
C THR A 319 -5.25 24.49 17.01
N GLU A 320 -4.89 25.78 16.97
CA GLU A 320 -4.36 26.39 15.74
C GLU A 320 -2.96 25.92 15.41
N VAL A 321 -2.13 25.68 16.43
CA VAL A 321 -0.81 25.06 16.24
C VAL A 321 -0.98 23.66 15.66
N LEU A 322 -1.83 22.83 16.24
CA LEU A 322 -2.10 21.48 15.74
C LEU A 322 -2.66 21.49 14.31
N ASN A 323 -3.66 22.34 14.05
CA ASN A 323 -4.23 22.52 12.72
C ASN A 323 -3.14 22.86 11.69
N THR A 324 -2.22 23.76 12.06
CA THR A 324 -1.14 24.17 11.15
C THR A 324 -0.14 23.05 10.93
N LEU A 325 0.30 22.38 11.99
CA LEU A 325 1.28 21.29 11.90
C LEU A 325 0.74 20.08 11.13
N PHE A 326 -0.54 19.77 11.28
CA PHE A 326 -1.19 18.70 10.49
C PHE A 326 -1.34 19.10 9.02
N ARG A 327 -1.80 20.32 8.71
CA ARG A 327 -1.93 20.79 7.32
C ARG A 327 -0.59 20.85 6.59
N LYS A 328 0.47 21.24 7.28
CA LYS A 328 1.82 21.31 6.70
C LYS A 328 2.51 19.94 6.60
N GLY A 329 1.86 18.88 7.05
CA GLY A 329 2.42 17.53 6.96
C GLY A 329 3.58 17.28 7.93
N ILE A 330 3.70 18.06 9.00
CA ILE A 330 4.77 17.94 10.01
C ILE A 330 4.43 16.83 11.00
N LEU A 331 3.25 16.92 11.64
CA LEU A 331 2.75 15.93 12.60
C LEU A 331 1.71 14.96 12.00
N GLN A 332 1.41 15.09 10.74
CA GLN A 332 0.58 14.15 9.98
C GLN A 332 1.07 14.14 8.54
N ASN A 333 1.30 12.96 7.99
CA ASN A 333 1.64 12.84 6.58
C ASN A 333 0.71 11.86 5.86
N LYS A 334 0.72 11.93 4.54
CA LYS A 334 0.04 11.03 3.65
C LYS A 334 1.04 10.55 2.59
N PHE A 335 1.16 9.26 2.45
CA PHE A 335 2.03 8.67 1.45
C PHE A 335 1.31 7.58 0.67
N THR A 336 1.78 7.32 -0.54
CA THR A 336 1.28 6.22 -1.36
C THR A 336 2.20 5.03 -1.20
N SER A 337 1.64 3.90 -0.76
CA SER A 337 2.35 2.62 -0.77
C SER A 337 2.45 2.08 -2.18
N SER A 338 3.51 1.34 -2.44
CA SER A 338 3.73 0.62 -3.70
C SER A 338 4.52 -0.65 -3.38
N LEU A 339 3.82 -1.77 -3.32
CA LEU A 339 4.42 -3.07 -3.01
C LEU A 339 5.00 -3.65 -4.30
N ILE A 340 6.25 -3.29 -4.56
CA ILE A 340 7.01 -3.74 -5.72
C ILE A 340 8.23 -4.50 -5.22
N PHE A 341 8.41 -5.71 -5.72
CA PHE A 341 9.44 -6.65 -5.33
C PHE A 341 10.19 -7.16 -6.56
N THR A 342 11.23 -7.93 -6.32
CA THR A 342 11.86 -8.78 -7.33
C THR A 342 11.74 -10.25 -6.93
N ASN A 343 11.75 -11.15 -7.90
CA ASN A 343 11.91 -12.59 -7.66
C ASN A 343 13.31 -13.09 -8.09
N GLY A 344 14.27 -12.18 -8.29
CA GLY A 344 15.59 -12.47 -8.82
C GLY A 344 15.68 -12.53 -10.35
N LYS A 345 14.54 -12.55 -11.07
CA LYS A 345 14.48 -12.57 -12.55
C LYS A 345 13.79 -11.35 -13.14
N GLY A 346 12.93 -10.70 -12.36
CA GLY A 346 12.15 -9.56 -12.81
C GLY A 346 11.42 -8.88 -11.67
N ILE A 347 10.63 -7.86 -12.04
CA ILE A 347 9.85 -7.03 -11.12
C ILE A 347 8.47 -7.66 -10.94
N MET A 348 8.00 -7.71 -9.70
CA MET A 348 6.68 -8.18 -9.31
C MET A 348 5.91 -7.09 -8.55
N ILE A 349 4.67 -6.84 -8.95
CA ILE A 349 3.75 -5.95 -8.24
C ILE A 349 2.66 -6.83 -7.64
N LYS A 350 2.58 -6.89 -6.33
CA LYS A 350 1.65 -7.76 -5.62
C LYS A 350 0.97 -7.00 -4.47
N GLY A 351 -0.28 -7.34 -4.17
CA GLY A 351 -0.92 -6.99 -2.91
C GLY A 351 -0.41 -7.86 -1.76
N VAL A 352 -0.82 -7.53 -0.55
CA VAL A 352 -0.43 -8.30 0.65
C VAL A 352 -0.79 -9.78 0.50
N TYR A 353 -1.98 -10.07 0.00
CA TYR A 353 -2.42 -11.45 -0.27
C TYR A 353 -1.50 -12.17 -1.27
N GLY A 354 -1.17 -11.49 -2.37
CA GLY A 354 -0.28 -12.06 -3.38
C GLY A 354 1.16 -12.27 -2.88
N VAL A 355 1.63 -11.50 -1.91
CA VAL A 355 2.94 -11.73 -1.26
C VAL A 355 2.90 -13.00 -0.41
N ILE A 356 1.81 -13.23 0.34
CA ILE A 356 1.63 -14.45 1.14
C ILE A 356 1.57 -15.69 0.24
N GLU A 357 0.84 -15.62 -0.87
CA GLU A 357 0.75 -16.71 -1.85
C GLU A 357 2.11 -17.04 -2.46
N GLU A 358 2.90 -16.03 -2.86
CA GLU A 358 4.24 -16.22 -3.43
C GLU A 358 5.21 -16.80 -2.39
N TRP A 359 5.19 -16.29 -1.16
CA TRP A 359 5.98 -16.84 -0.08
C TRP A 359 5.60 -18.30 0.22
N HIS A 360 4.31 -18.62 0.30
CA HIS A 360 3.85 -19.99 0.56
C HIS A 360 4.33 -20.97 -0.52
N ARG A 361 4.21 -20.57 -1.80
CA ARG A 361 4.73 -21.34 -2.92
C ARG A 361 6.24 -21.55 -2.83
N PHE A 362 6.98 -20.51 -2.48
CA PHE A 362 8.42 -20.56 -2.25
C PHE A 362 8.76 -21.47 -1.05
N ARG A 363 8.08 -21.32 0.08
CA ARG A 363 8.31 -22.13 1.29
C ARG A 363 8.09 -23.63 1.03
N ARG A 364 7.03 -23.98 0.34
CA ARG A 364 6.79 -25.37 -0.09
C ARG A 364 7.95 -25.91 -0.93
N LYS A 365 8.45 -25.13 -1.88
CA LYS A 365 9.58 -25.51 -2.73
C LYS A 365 10.87 -25.75 -1.90
N VAL A 366 11.16 -24.87 -0.95
CA VAL A 366 12.30 -25.00 -0.02
C VAL A 366 12.18 -26.29 0.80
N LEU A 367 11.03 -26.51 1.42
CA LEU A 367 10.81 -27.68 2.26
C LEU A 367 10.81 -28.99 1.46
N THR A 368 10.23 -29.00 0.27
CA THR A 368 10.30 -30.17 -0.62
C THR A 368 11.74 -30.51 -0.91
N ARG A 369 12.57 -29.55 -1.32
CA ARG A 369 14.00 -29.78 -1.59
C ARG A 369 14.74 -30.26 -0.34
N LYS A 370 14.55 -29.59 0.80
CA LYS A 370 15.16 -29.95 2.09
C LYS A 370 14.86 -31.42 2.45
N PHE A 371 13.57 -31.78 2.53
CA PHE A 371 13.17 -33.08 2.97
C PHE A 371 13.62 -34.16 1.97
N THR A 372 13.51 -33.91 0.67
CA THR A 372 14.00 -34.88 -0.36
C THR A 372 15.50 -35.12 -0.19
N THR A 373 16.30 -34.05 -0.13
CA THR A 373 17.77 -34.16 0.03
C THR A 373 18.15 -34.90 1.31
N LEU A 374 17.50 -34.59 2.44
CA LEU A 374 17.78 -35.23 3.73
C LEU A 374 17.32 -36.69 3.75
N ILE A 375 16.16 -37.01 3.19
CA ILE A 375 15.68 -38.40 3.07
C ILE A 375 16.66 -39.25 2.25
N ASP A 376 17.13 -38.73 1.12
CA ASP A 376 18.07 -39.45 0.24
C ASP A 376 19.42 -39.68 0.95
N SER A 377 19.93 -38.62 1.63
CA SER A 377 21.16 -38.71 2.43
C SER A 377 21.02 -39.76 3.56
N PHE A 378 19.92 -39.75 4.30
CA PHE A 378 19.68 -40.65 5.41
C PHE A 378 19.46 -42.09 4.92
N LYS A 379 18.77 -42.31 3.80
CA LYS A 379 18.64 -43.62 3.18
C LYS A 379 20.00 -44.18 2.78
N THR A 380 20.89 -43.36 2.20
CA THR A 380 22.26 -43.77 1.87
C THR A 380 23.05 -44.18 3.12
N GLU A 381 22.94 -43.38 4.23
CA GLU A 381 23.55 -43.74 5.51
C GLU A 381 22.94 -45.03 6.08
N MET A 382 21.63 -45.21 5.97
CA MET A 382 20.95 -46.45 6.43
C MET A 382 21.42 -47.66 5.68
N VAL A 383 21.59 -47.61 4.36
CA VAL A 383 22.14 -48.71 3.55
C VAL A 383 23.53 -49.08 4.07
N THR A 384 24.39 -48.10 4.32
CA THR A 384 25.71 -48.30 4.87
C THR A 384 25.68 -49.00 6.24
N LEU A 385 24.80 -48.54 7.15
CA LEU A 385 24.63 -49.14 8.47
C LEU A 385 24.02 -50.55 8.39
N GLU A 386 23.14 -50.81 7.45
CA GLU A 386 22.52 -52.13 7.24
C GLU A 386 23.55 -53.21 6.89
N TYR A 387 24.43 -52.94 5.91
CA TYR A 387 25.52 -53.84 5.57
C TYR A 387 26.50 -54.07 6.74
N PHE A 388 26.82 -52.99 7.48
CA PHE A 388 27.64 -53.09 8.68
C PHE A 388 26.99 -53.99 9.74
N LEU A 389 25.71 -53.81 10.03
CA LEU A 389 24.97 -54.63 11.01
C LEU A 389 24.81 -56.09 10.55
N LYS A 390 24.60 -56.34 9.25
CA LYS A 390 24.60 -57.69 8.71
C LYS A 390 25.93 -58.39 8.96
N LEU A 391 27.06 -57.72 8.74
CA LEU A 391 28.39 -58.28 9.03
C LEU A 391 28.62 -58.49 10.55
N VAL A 392 28.23 -57.52 11.40
CA VAL A 392 28.43 -57.61 12.86
C VAL A 392 27.61 -58.77 13.48
N ASN A 393 26.39 -58.99 12.98
CA ASN A 393 25.47 -60.00 13.48
C ASN A 393 25.80 -61.43 12.98
N ASP A 394 26.62 -61.55 11.92
CA ASP A 394 27.13 -62.82 11.42
C ASP A 394 28.49 -63.12 12.05
N ALA A 395 28.49 -63.93 13.11
CA ALA A 395 29.68 -64.21 13.90
C ALA A 395 30.82 -64.76 13.08
N ASP A 396 30.53 -65.71 12.15
CA ASP A 396 31.55 -66.39 11.36
C ASP A 396 32.23 -65.49 10.35
N ASN A 397 31.45 -64.69 9.62
CA ASN A 397 31.97 -63.73 8.65
C ASN A 397 32.62 -62.52 9.31
N ARG A 398 32.09 -62.03 10.45
CA ARG A 398 32.71 -61.01 11.28
C ARG A 398 34.11 -61.40 11.72
N ASP A 399 34.31 -62.68 12.22
CA ASP A 399 35.60 -63.11 12.72
C ASP A 399 36.60 -63.31 11.59
N LYS A 400 36.18 -63.76 10.41
CA LYS A 400 37.00 -63.78 9.20
C LYS A 400 37.44 -62.38 8.80
N TYR A 401 36.50 -61.46 8.76
CA TYR A 401 36.74 -60.08 8.44
C TYR A 401 37.70 -59.38 9.42
N LEU A 402 37.54 -59.57 10.72
CA LEU A 402 38.42 -59.05 11.73
C LEU A 402 39.87 -59.55 11.64
N LYS A 403 40.06 -60.80 11.20
CA LYS A 403 41.40 -61.36 10.92
C LYS A 403 42.10 -60.63 9.78
N LEU A 404 41.37 -60.21 8.75
CA LEU A 404 41.93 -59.46 7.61
C LEU A 404 42.27 -57.97 8.09
N LEU A 405 41.41 -57.36 8.84
CA LEU A 405 41.68 -56.03 9.40
C LEU A 405 42.88 -55.99 10.34
N THR A 406 43.04 -57.00 11.20
CA THR A 406 44.16 -57.03 12.19
C THR A 406 45.49 -57.26 11.53
N LYS A 407 45.53 -57.91 10.35
CA LYS A 407 46.74 -58.10 9.53
C LYS A 407 47.14 -56.83 8.76
N GLY A 408 46.34 -55.81 8.78
CA GLY A 408 46.53 -54.54 8.05
C GLY A 408 46.18 -54.62 6.56
N GLU A 409 45.53 -55.69 6.13
CA GLU A 409 45.12 -55.95 4.75
C GLU A 409 43.78 -55.31 4.42
N LYS A 410 43.73 -53.97 4.43
CA LYS A 410 42.46 -53.22 4.18
C LYS A 410 41.89 -53.46 2.78
N GLY A 411 42.71 -53.67 1.75
CA GLY A 411 42.28 -54.02 0.40
C GLY A 411 41.54 -55.32 0.39
N SER A 412 42.14 -56.41 0.93
CA SER A 412 41.54 -57.73 1.05
C SER A 412 40.28 -57.70 1.95
N ALA A 413 40.21 -56.88 2.93
CA ALA A 413 39.00 -56.69 3.72
C ALA A 413 37.85 -56.05 2.91
N SER A 414 38.13 -55.12 2.01
CA SER A 414 37.13 -54.56 1.11
C SER A 414 36.67 -55.57 0.05
N GLU A 415 37.60 -56.36 -0.52
CA GLU A 415 37.32 -57.44 -1.46
C GLU A 415 36.43 -58.52 -0.82
N PHE A 416 36.72 -58.88 0.43
CA PHE A 416 35.90 -59.83 1.20
C PHE A 416 34.45 -59.29 1.40
N LEU A 417 34.26 -58.03 1.60
CA LEU A 417 32.92 -57.44 1.72
C LEU A 417 32.13 -57.48 0.40
N VAL A 418 32.81 -57.30 -0.72
CA VAL A 418 32.20 -57.38 -2.06
C VAL A 418 31.84 -58.80 -2.39
N GLU A 419 32.67 -59.78 -1.98
CA GLU A 419 32.38 -61.26 -2.16
C GLU A 419 31.19 -61.68 -1.28
N LEU A 420 31.14 -61.14 -0.01
CA LEU A 420 30.07 -61.46 0.93
C LEU A 420 28.76 -60.87 0.54
N PHE A 421 28.81 -59.64 0.03
CA PHE A 421 27.64 -58.82 -0.35
C PHE A 421 27.85 -58.28 -1.78
N PRO A 422 27.47 -59.03 -2.83
CA PRO A 422 27.71 -58.63 -4.22
C PRO A 422 27.10 -57.27 -4.61
N ASP A 423 26.02 -56.87 -3.93
CA ASP A 423 25.31 -55.62 -4.20
C ASP A 423 25.77 -54.46 -3.29
N ILE A 424 26.86 -54.63 -2.52
CA ILE A 424 27.35 -53.57 -1.61
C ILE A 424 27.89 -52.37 -2.41
N PRO A 425 27.46 -51.16 -2.14
CA PRO A 425 28.05 -49.96 -2.74
C PRO A 425 29.54 -49.85 -2.37
N GLN A 426 30.39 -49.46 -3.32
CA GLN A 426 31.84 -49.35 -3.13
C GLN A 426 32.20 -48.40 -1.97
N ASP A 427 31.50 -47.28 -1.84
CA ASP A 427 31.70 -46.33 -0.76
C ASP A 427 31.35 -46.94 0.62
N THR A 428 30.31 -47.78 0.68
CA THR A 428 29.92 -48.55 1.86
C THR A 428 31.00 -49.54 2.27
N ALA A 429 31.52 -50.35 1.31
CA ALA A 429 32.61 -51.26 1.56
C ALA A 429 33.87 -50.52 2.07
N THR A 430 34.21 -49.40 1.46
CA THR A 430 35.33 -48.55 1.87
C THR A 430 35.10 -47.96 3.28
N TRP A 431 33.89 -47.49 3.57
CA TRP A 431 33.54 -46.97 4.90
C TRP A 431 33.66 -48.02 6.00
N ILE A 432 33.17 -49.24 5.75
CA ILE A 432 33.28 -50.39 6.68
C ILE A 432 34.75 -50.75 6.89
N SER A 433 35.56 -50.83 5.81
CA SER A 433 36.98 -51.20 5.87
C SER A 433 37.87 -50.21 6.64
N ASN A 434 37.46 -48.94 6.70
CA ASN A 434 38.14 -47.92 7.46
C ASN A 434 37.74 -47.84 8.94
N ARG A 435 36.81 -48.69 9.40
CA ARG A 435 36.41 -48.77 10.81
C ARG A 435 37.47 -49.51 11.64
N ARG A 436 37.56 -49.11 12.92
CA ARG A 436 38.44 -49.81 13.89
C ARG A 436 37.82 -51.17 14.27
N ALA A 437 38.63 -52.19 14.44
CA ALA A 437 38.20 -53.56 14.80
C ALA A 437 37.28 -53.60 16.04
N ILE A 438 37.47 -52.69 17.00
CA ILE A 438 36.63 -52.58 18.21
C ILE A 438 35.17 -52.24 17.90
N SER A 439 34.89 -51.55 16.77
CA SER A 439 33.52 -51.16 16.38
C SER A 439 32.66 -52.41 15.99
N PHE A 440 33.29 -53.56 15.70
CA PHE A 440 32.61 -54.81 15.31
C PHE A 440 32.29 -55.73 16.50
N ARG A 441 32.67 -55.34 17.75
CA ARG A 441 32.35 -56.12 18.94
C ARG A 441 30.90 -56.01 19.36
N ASP A 442 30.35 -54.80 19.23
CA ASP A 442 28.99 -54.51 19.59
C ASP A 442 28.42 -53.50 18.58
N GLY A 443 27.46 -53.89 17.77
CA GLY A 443 26.74 -53.04 16.82
C GLY A 443 25.65 -52.17 17.43
N GLY A 444 25.54 -52.14 18.74
CA GLY A 444 24.41 -51.47 19.43
C GLY A 444 24.33 -49.97 19.25
N LYS A 445 25.47 -49.31 18.97
CA LYS A 445 25.47 -47.86 18.63
C LYS A 445 24.94 -47.62 17.22
N GLU A 446 25.40 -48.41 16.28
CA GLU A 446 25.01 -48.33 14.88
C GLU A 446 23.56 -48.77 14.68
N ALA A 447 23.09 -49.79 15.41
CA ALA A 447 21.69 -50.21 15.42
C ALA A 447 20.76 -49.05 15.93
N ARG A 448 21.10 -48.40 17.05
CA ARG A 448 20.37 -47.25 17.54
C ARG A 448 20.39 -46.10 16.52
N ARG A 449 21.51 -45.86 15.86
CA ARG A 449 21.61 -44.85 14.80
C ARG A 449 20.69 -45.20 13.63
N TYR A 450 20.68 -46.45 13.17
CA TYR A 450 19.80 -46.93 12.12
C TYR A 450 18.33 -46.74 12.48
N ASP A 451 17.91 -47.11 13.68
CA ASP A 451 16.53 -46.93 14.14
C ASP A 451 16.15 -45.44 14.22
N THR A 452 17.07 -44.60 14.69
CA THR A 452 16.85 -43.13 14.72
C THR A 452 16.67 -42.59 13.30
N LEU A 453 17.54 -42.97 12.35
CA LEU A 453 17.44 -42.52 10.97
C LEU A 453 16.14 -42.99 10.31
N ARG A 454 15.74 -44.25 10.58
CA ARG A 454 14.49 -44.78 10.07
C ARG A 454 13.29 -43.99 10.54
N ALA A 455 13.20 -43.70 11.83
CA ALA A 455 12.13 -42.89 12.41
C ALA A 455 12.13 -41.45 11.83
N THR A 456 13.33 -40.86 11.65
CA THR A 456 13.46 -39.51 11.07
C THR A 456 13.07 -39.51 9.59
N VAL A 457 13.42 -40.52 8.82
CA VAL A 457 12.99 -40.64 7.39
C VAL A 457 11.49 -40.76 7.31
N GLU A 458 10.85 -41.57 8.16
CA GLU A 458 9.40 -41.70 8.21
C GLU A 458 8.72 -40.37 8.58
N GLU A 459 9.24 -39.65 9.56
CA GLU A 459 8.78 -38.31 9.93
C GLU A 459 8.88 -37.33 8.75
N TYR A 460 10.03 -37.31 8.05
CA TYR A 460 10.21 -36.39 6.94
C TYR A 460 9.36 -36.77 5.71
N GLN A 461 9.08 -38.04 5.49
CA GLN A 461 8.13 -38.47 4.47
C GLN A 461 6.70 -38.02 4.79
N ASN A 462 6.29 -38.14 6.04
CA ASN A 462 4.98 -37.65 6.49
C ASN A 462 4.88 -36.11 6.35
N ASN A 463 5.93 -35.39 6.74
CA ASN A 463 5.98 -33.93 6.56
C ASN A 463 5.93 -33.52 5.08
N LEU A 464 6.60 -34.28 4.20
CA LEU A 464 6.59 -34.05 2.76
C LEU A 464 5.21 -34.33 2.14
N ALA A 465 4.48 -35.32 2.66
CA ALA A 465 3.14 -35.63 2.21
C ALA A 465 2.11 -34.54 2.52
N ASP A 466 2.27 -33.84 3.64
CA ASP A 466 1.41 -32.75 4.04
C ASP A 466 2.21 -31.52 4.51
N LEU A 467 2.80 -30.84 3.53
CA LEU A 467 3.58 -29.62 3.76
C LEU A 467 2.77 -28.47 4.33
N ASP A 468 1.47 -28.38 4.02
CA ASP A 468 0.64 -27.28 4.48
C ASP A 468 0.37 -27.38 5.98
N THR A 469 0.08 -28.57 6.47
CA THR A 469 0.00 -28.79 7.93
C THR A 469 1.34 -28.55 8.61
N TYR A 470 2.46 -28.98 8.01
CA TYR A 470 3.79 -28.68 8.56
C TYR A 470 4.05 -27.19 8.67
N ILE A 471 3.82 -26.41 7.61
CA ILE A 471 4.02 -24.96 7.58
C ILE A 471 3.07 -24.26 8.58
N TYR A 472 1.81 -24.70 8.66
CA TYR A 472 0.85 -24.16 9.64
C TYR A 472 1.34 -24.35 11.09
N ASN A 473 1.84 -25.56 11.41
CA ASN A 473 2.37 -25.87 12.75
C ASN A 473 3.65 -25.06 13.04
N GLU A 474 4.52 -24.90 12.05
CA GLU A 474 5.72 -24.06 12.15
C GLU A 474 5.35 -22.60 12.44
N LEU A 475 4.41 -22.02 11.70
CA LEU A 475 3.90 -20.65 11.93
C LEU A 475 3.25 -20.53 13.31
N THR A 476 2.57 -21.58 13.79
CA THR A 476 1.98 -21.61 15.14
C THR A 476 3.06 -21.56 16.20
N ARG A 477 4.13 -22.36 16.05
CA ARG A 477 5.31 -22.34 16.93
C ARG A 477 5.94 -20.94 16.95
N ILE A 478 6.14 -20.34 15.77
CA ILE A 478 6.72 -19.01 15.60
C ILE A 478 5.88 -17.94 16.31
N ALA A 479 4.56 -17.95 16.12
CA ALA A 479 3.65 -17.02 16.78
C ALA A 479 3.72 -17.12 18.31
N ASN A 480 3.75 -18.35 18.83
CA ASN A 480 3.81 -18.60 20.28
C ASN A 480 5.17 -18.25 20.88
N THR A 481 6.26 -18.48 20.16
CA THR A 481 7.63 -18.26 20.66
C THR A 481 8.00 -16.78 20.62
N TYR A 482 7.73 -16.11 19.51
CA TYR A 482 8.24 -14.76 19.23
C TYR A 482 7.17 -13.67 19.21
N GLY A 483 5.89 -14.02 19.11
CA GLY A 483 4.82 -13.03 18.90
C GLY A 483 4.73 -11.97 20.00
N LYS A 484 5.04 -12.34 21.24
CA LYS A 484 5.02 -11.42 22.38
C LYS A 484 6.17 -10.40 22.37
N ASP A 485 7.27 -10.71 21.71
CA ASP A 485 8.46 -9.85 21.65
C ASP A 485 8.28 -8.71 20.64
N TYR A 486 7.28 -8.81 19.74
CA TYR A 486 6.97 -7.84 18.70
C TYR A 486 5.53 -7.34 18.78
N PRO A 487 5.15 -6.66 19.89
CA PRO A 487 3.82 -6.07 20.03
C PRO A 487 3.60 -5.01 18.95
N ARG A 488 2.34 -4.75 18.62
CA ARG A 488 1.98 -3.64 17.73
C ARG A 488 2.39 -2.31 18.38
N LEU A 489 3.08 -1.48 17.62
CA LEU A 489 3.53 -0.15 18.05
C LEU A 489 2.54 0.94 17.58
N THR A 490 2.02 0.81 16.37
CA THR A 490 1.17 1.83 15.74
C THR A 490 -0.29 1.65 16.13
N GLU A 491 -0.91 2.68 16.67
CA GLU A 491 -2.34 2.72 16.93
C GLU A 491 -3.13 2.84 15.62
N ILE A 492 -4.31 2.22 15.56
CA ILE A 492 -5.20 2.30 14.42
C ILE A 492 -6.45 3.09 14.82
N THR A 493 -6.77 4.11 14.06
CA THR A 493 -8.00 4.87 14.23
C THR A 493 -8.75 5.03 12.90
N PHE A 494 -10.06 4.93 12.96
CA PHE A 494 -10.94 5.24 11.81
C PHE A 494 -11.44 6.68 11.86
N LYS A 495 -11.11 7.41 12.94
CA LYS A 495 -11.51 8.81 13.10
C LYS A 495 -10.40 9.72 12.60
N ASP A 496 -10.71 10.50 11.58
CA ASP A 496 -9.81 11.56 11.12
C ASP A 496 -9.82 12.74 12.09
N TYR A 497 -8.76 13.54 12.05
CA TYR A 497 -8.68 14.77 12.81
C TYR A 497 -9.66 15.79 12.20
N VAL A 498 -10.55 16.29 13.03
CA VAL A 498 -11.48 17.36 12.65
C VAL A 498 -10.76 18.69 12.85
N PHE A 499 -10.49 19.39 11.75
CA PHE A 499 -9.93 20.72 11.79
C PHE A 499 -11.00 21.68 12.33
N THR A 500 -10.96 21.96 13.63
CA THR A 500 -11.77 23.04 14.20
C THR A 500 -11.13 24.36 13.82
N LYS A 501 -11.87 25.24 13.19
CA LYS A 501 -11.45 26.64 13.07
C LYS A 501 -11.52 27.28 14.46
N ARG A 502 -10.48 28.07 14.80
CA ARG A 502 -10.76 29.21 15.67
C ARG A 502 -11.88 29.97 14.95
N GLU A 503 -13.01 30.20 15.62
CA GLU A 503 -13.96 31.20 15.19
C GLU A 503 -13.19 32.52 15.18
N GLU A 504 -12.58 32.88 14.04
CA GLU A 504 -12.48 34.28 13.72
C GLU A 504 -13.95 34.71 13.69
N VAL A 505 -14.33 35.56 14.61
CA VAL A 505 -15.51 36.39 14.49
C VAL A 505 -15.22 37.30 13.30
N VAL A 506 -15.26 36.77 12.09
CA VAL A 506 -15.78 37.50 10.96
C VAL A 506 -17.23 37.65 11.36
N GLU A 507 -17.69 38.86 11.58
CA GLU A 507 -19.11 39.13 11.67
C GLU A 507 -19.73 38.49 10.42
N GLU A 508 -20.25 37.28 10.60
CA GLU A 508 -20.96 36.60 9.54
C GLU A 508 -22.20 37.45 9.31
N ASP A 509 -22.34 37.98 8.12
CA ASP A 509 -23.59 38.61 7.71
C ASP A 509 -24.68 37.53 7.70
N THR A 510 -25.31 37.36 8.85
CA THR A 510 -26.41 36.42 9.06
C THR A 510 -27.75 37.00 8.61
N GLY A 511 -27.73 38.20 8.06
CA GLY A 511 -28.91 38.83 7.47
C GLY A 511 -29.44 38.03 6.28
N PHE A 512 -30.70 38.18 5.97
CA PHE A 512 -31.28 37.59 4.76
C PHE A 512 -30.77 38.31 3.51
N ALA A 513 -30.49 37.51 2.47
CA ALA A 513 -30.16 38.01 1.13
C ALA A 513 -30.97 37.25 0.06
N GLY A 514 -31.29 37.96 -1.02
CA GLY A 514 -31.74 37.34 -2.26
C GLY A 514 -30.53 37.02 -3.17
N PHE A 515 -30.43 35.82 -3.65
CA PHE A 515 -29.51 35.45 -4.70
C PHE A 515 -30.28 35.25 -5.99
N ILE A 516 -30.12 36.18 -6.94
CA ILE A 516 -30.76 36.17 -8.25
C ILE A 516 -29.73 35.53 -9.19
N ILE A 517 -30.06 34.40 -9.75
CA ILE A 517 -29.13 33.52 -10.51
C ILE A 517 -29.58 33.53 -11.95
N TYR A 518 -28.68 33.93 -12.83
CA TYR A 518 -28.89 34.01 -14.27
C TYR A 518 -28.35 32.79 -15.00
N LYS A 519 -28.97 32.46 -16.13
CA LYS A 519 -28.57 31.32 -17.00
C LYS A 519 -27.17 31.46 -17.57
N ASP A 520 -26.68 32.69 -17.74
CA ASP A 520 -25.31 33.00 -18.19
C ASP A 520 -24.24 32.85 -17.11
N GLY A 521 -24.63 32.47 -15.89
CA GLY A 521 -23.72 32.30 -14.76
C GLY A 521 -23.46 33.57 -13.93
N ARG A 522 -24.18 34.63 -14.13
CA ARG A 522 -24.18 35.79 -13.21
C ARG A 522 -25.00 35.47 -11.96
N ILE A 523 -24.49 35.85 -10.81
CA ILE A 523 -25.20 35.83 -9.53
C ILE A 523 -25.27 37.27 -8.99
N VAL A 524 -26.47 37.74 -8.68
CA VAL A 524 -26.66 39.02 -7.99
C VAL A 524 -27.07 38.72 -6.55
N LYS A 525 -26.22 39.14 -5.58
CA LYS A 525 -26.56 39.14 -4.16
C LYS A 525 -27.15 40.47 -3.78
N SER A 526 -28.36 40.50 -3.25
CA SER A 526 -29.07 41.69 -2.87
C SER A 526 -29.74 41.56 -1.50
N ARG A 527 -29.86 42.65 -0.75
CA ARG A 527 -30.63 42.68 0.50
C ARG A 527 -32.14 42.70 0.26
N THR A 528 -32.57 43.13 -0.91
CA THR A 528 -33.96 43.11 -1.37
C THR A 528 -34.00 42.58 -2.80
N ILE A 529 -35.10 41.91 -3.13
CA ILE A 529 -35.36 41.46 -4.51
C ILE A 529 -36.32 42.44 -5.24
N GLU A 530 -36.77 43.47 -4.55
CA GLU A 530 -37.59 44.52 -5.14
C GLU A 530 -36.80 45.30 -6.19
N GLY A 531 -37.40 45.55 -7.34
CA GLY A 531 -36.79 46.25 -8.47
C GLY A 531 -36.11 45.39 -9.51
N TYR A 532 -36.11 44.06 -9.33
CA TYR A 532 -35.68 43.10 -10.35
C TYR A 532 -36.90 42.56 -11.10
N ASP A 533 -36.77 42.44 -12.43
CA ASP A 533 -37.77 41.73 -13.26
C ASP A 533 -37.64 40.22 -13.03
N LEU A 534 -38.45 39.72 -12.11
CA LEU A 534 -38.40 38.32 -11.63
C LEU A 534 -38.94 37.34 -12.68
N GLU A 535 -39.65 37.81 -13.72
CA GLU A 535 -40.19 37.03 -14.82
C GLU A 535 -39.26 37.00 -16.04
N SER A 536 -38.12 37.63 -15.93
CA SER A 536 -37.13 37.67 -17.02
C SER A 536 -36.69 36.26 -17.42
N PRO A 537 -36.75 35.93 -18.73
CA PRO A 537 -36.34 34.59 -19.20
C PRO A 537 -34.83 34.31 -19.01
N GLU A 538 -34.03 35.32 -18.70
CA GLU A 538 -32.60 35.19 -18.40
C GLU A 538 -32.37 34.69 -16.95
N ILE A 539 -33.33 34.89 -16.04
CA ILE A 539 -33.22 34.40 -14.68
C ILE A 539 -33.50 32.91 -14.64
N MET A 540 -32.58 32.19 -14.04
CA MET A 540 -32.74 30.75 -13.79
C MET A 540 -33.56 30.48 -12.53
N THR A 541 -33.18 31.11 -11.43
CA THR A 541 -33.84 30.91 -10.12
C THR A 541 -33.50 32.07 -9.18
N ILE A 542 -34.35 32.24 -8.16
CA ILE A 542 -34.12 33.16 -7.08
C ILE A 542 -34.14 32.42 -5.76
N ILE A 543 -33.05 32.56 -5.01
CA ILE A 543 -32.90 31.88 -3.73
C ILE A 543 -32.89 32.93 -2.62
N LYS A 544 -33.87 32.83 -1.71
CA LYS A 544 -33.92 33.66 -0.47
C LYS A 544 -33.31 32.87 0.66
N ALA A 545 -32.17 33.30 1.17
CA ALA A 545 -31.44 32.60 2.21
C ALA A 545 -30.63 33.58 3.10
N GLN A 546 -29.95 33.05 4.09
CA GLN A 546 -28.97 33.84 4.83
C GLN A 546 -27.81 34.26 3.90
N ALA A 547 -27.30 35.44 4.08
CA ALA A 547 -26.25 36.01 3.25
C ALA A 547 -24.95 35.21 3.22
N ASN A 548 -24.72 34.35 4.23
CA ASN A 548 -23.61 33.44 4.36
C ASN A 548 -23.90 32.02 3.81
N SER A 549 -25.06 31.80 3.25
CA SER A 549 -25.46 30.46 2.74
C SER A 549 -24.53 29.98 1.62
N THR A 550 -24.34 28.67 1.56
CA THR A 550 -23.60 28.04 0.47
C THR A 550 -24.58 27.62 -0.63
N LEU A 551 -24.28 27.99 -1.87
CA LEU A 551 -25.01 27.58 -3.06
C LEU A 551 -24.24 26.45 -3.75
N ILE A 552 -24.98 25.52 -4.37
CA ILE A 552 -24.43 24.43 -5.18
C ILE A 552 -25.14 24.44 -6.54
N GLY A 553 -24.37 24.24 -7.59
CA GLY A 553 -24.92 24.24 -8.95
C GLY A 553 -24.14 23.36 -9.90
N PHE A 554 -24.67 23.22 -11.11
CA PHE A 554 -24.07 22.50 -12.20
C PHE A 554 -24.16 23.33 -13.50
N ASP A 555 -23.07 23.38 -14.25
CA ASP A 555 -23.05 23.99 -15.56
C ASP A 555 -23.45 22.98 -16.66
N TYR A 556 -23.50 23.46 -17.90
CA TYR A 556 -23.94 22.68 -19.08
C TYR A 556 -23.05 21.47 -19.41
N ILE A 557 -21.86 21.39 -18.85
CA ILE A 557 -20.93 20.25 -19.00
C ILE A 557 -21.05 19.29 -17.80
N GLY A 558 -21.86 19.64 -16.79
CA GLY A 558 -21.98 18.91 -15.53
C GLY A 558 -20.85 19.17 -14.53
N ASN A 559 -20.14 20.29 -14.66
CA ASN A 559 -19.21 20.70 -13.63
C ASN A 559 -19.96 21.13 -12.38
N LEU A 560 -19.50 20.66 -11.22
CA LEU A 560 -20.02 21.07 -9.93
C LEU A 560 -19.47 22.46 -9.54
N LEU A 561 -20.38 23.36 -9.26
CA LEU A 561 -20.12 24.72 -8.80
C LEU A 561 -20.50 24.85 -7.34
N ARG A 562 -19.58 25.30 -6.51
CA ARG A 562 -19.85 25.60 -5.10
C ARG A 562 -19.51 27.06 -4.81
N VAL A 563 -20.52 27.81 -4.46
CA VAL A 563 -20.44 29.25 -4.22
C VAL A 563 -20.74 29.50 -2.75
N TYR A 564 -19.86 30.20 -2.09
CA TYR A 564 -20.06 30.60 -0.69
C TYR A 564 -20.59 32.02 -0.60
N GLY A 565 -21.76 32.22 0.01
CA GLY A 565 -22.44 33.50 0.05
C GLY A 565 -21.61 34.62 0.64
N ASN A 566 -20.80 34.37 1.67
CA ASN A 566 -19.91 35.38 2.23
C ASN A 566 -18.77 35.83 1.29
N ASP A 567 -18.41 34.98 0.31
CA ASP A 567 -17.41 35.37 -0.68
C ASP A 567 -17.99 36.24 -1.81
N LEU A 568 -19.32 36.31 -1.89
CA LEU A 568 -20.01 37.17 -2.86
C LEU A 568 -20.23 38.55 -2.28
N PRO A 569 -19.75 39.63 -2.93
CA PRO A 569 -20.11 40.97 -2.58
C PRO A 569 -21.60 41.22 -2.88
N TYR A 570 -22.20 42.17 -2.22
CA TYR A 570 -23.52 42.68 -2.65
C TYR A 570 -23.37 43.32 -4.04
N GLY A 571 -24.24 42.95 -4.96
CA GLY A 571 -24.19 43.29 -6.38
C GLY A 571 -23.95 42.08 -7.29
N SER A 572 -23.59 42.34 -8.53
CA SER A 572 -23.40 41.31 -9.56
C SER A 572 -22.01 40.71 -9.50
N THR A 573 -21.95 39.38 -9.53
CA THR A 573 -20.72 38.61 -9.62
C THR A 573 -20.84 37.59 -10.75
N ASP A 574 -19.87 37.54 -11.65
CA ASP A 574 -19.76 36.51 -12.67
C ASP A 574 -19.07 35.28 -12.09
N LEU A 575 -19.70 34.09 -12.26
CA LEU A 575 -19.17 32.82 -11.74
C LEU A 575 -17.86 32.43 -12.35
N LEU A 576 -17.62 32.66 -13.63
CA LEU A 576 -16.35 32.31 -14.27
C LEU A 576 -15.21 33.12 -13.66
N SER A 577 -15.43 34.42 -13.47
CA SER A 577 -14.48 35.31 -12.75
C SER A 577 -14.32 34.90 -11.30
N TYR A 578 -15.41 34.52 -10.62
CA TYR A 578 -15.37 34.03 -9.25
C TYR A 578 -14.48 32.76 -9.09
N PHE A 579 -14.53 31.87 -10.07
CA PHE A 579 -13.71 30.65 -10.07
C PHE A 579 -12.32 30.84 -10.67
N GLY A 580 -12.01 31.99 -11.25
CA GLY A 580 -10.73 32.28 -11.90
C GLY A 580 -10.54 31.52 -13.21
N VAL A 581 -11.63 31.20 -13.92
CA VAL A 581 -11.59 30.52 -15.22
C VAL A 581 -11.48 31.57 -16.32
N GLN A 582 -10.38 31.55 -17.06
CA GLN A 582 -10.18 32.40 -18.24
C GLN A 582 -10.45 31.59 -19.53
N GLY A 583 -11.18 32.17 -20.47
CA GLY A 583 -11.29 31.64 -21.85
C GLY A 583 -12.59 30.93 -22.22
N LEU A 584 -13.59 30.85 -21.35
CA LEU A 584 -14.92 30.31 -21.69
C LEU A 584 -15.90 31.47 -21.99
N VAL A 585 -15.53 32.38 -22.88
CA VAL A 585 -16.38 33.52 -23.27
C VAL A 585 -17.28 33.11 -24.43
N GLY A 586 -18.58 33.16 -24.23
CA GLY A 586 -19.58 33.16 -25.31
C GLY A 586 -20.70 32.12 -25.20
N ASN A 587 -20.45 30.92 -24.65
CA ASN A 587 -21.46 29.86 -24.59
C ASN A 587 -21.58 29.19 -23.20
N TYR A 588 -21.14 29.85 -22.14
CA TYR A 588 -21.33 29.31 -20.80
C TYR A 588 -22.80 29.35 -20.40
N ARG A 589 -23.33 28.23 -19.96
CA ARG A 589 -24.69 28.12 -19.41
C ARG A 589 -24.66 27.42 -18.07
N LEU A 590 -25.28 28.06 -17.09
CA LEU A 590 -25.61 27.45 -15.83
C LEU A 590 -26.89 26.63 -16.00
N MET A 591 -26.90 25.35 -15.60
CA MET A 591 -28.06 24.48 -15.78
C MET A 591 -28.90 24.36 -14.52
N TYR A 592 -28.27 24.47 -13.36
CA TYR A 592 -28.93 24.31 -12.07
C TYR A 592 -28.16 25.02 -10.96
N MET A 593 -28.87 25.64 -10.02
CA MET A 593 -28.30 26.13 -8.76
C MET A 593 -29.36 26.18 -7.65
N THR A 594 -28.98 25.74 -6.46
CA THR A 594 -29.82 25.72 -5.26
C THR A 594 -29.00 25.96 -4.01
N LEU A 595 -29.68 26.06 -2.85
CA LEU A 595 -28.99 25.97 -1.56
C LEU A 595 -28.37 24.59 -1.37
N MET A 596 -27.22 24.57 -0.72
CA MET A 596 -26.60 23.33 -0.31
C MET A 596 -27.34 22.79 0.92
N ASP A 597 -28.26 21.85 0.67
CA ASP A 597 -29.17 21.28 1.67
C ASP A 597 -28.79 19.86 2.14
N GLY A 598 -27.71 19.30 1.58
CA GLY A 598 -27.29 17.93 1.87
C GLY A 598 -28.05 16.86 1.11
N SER A 599 -28.95 17.24 0.21
CA SER A 599 -29.71 16.28 -0.58
C SER A 599 -28.91 15.68 -1.71
N THR A 600 -29.34 14.50 -2.17
CA THR A 600 -28.77 13.84 -3.34
C THR A 600 -29.30 14.49 -4.62
N LYS A 601 -28.38 14.78 -5.56
CA LYS A 601 -28.71 15.30 -6.89
C LYS A 601 -28.43 14.22 -7.95
N ARG A 602 -29.27 14.14 -8.96
CA ARG A 602 -29.21 13.16 -10.03
C ARG A 602 -29.11 13.89 -11.37
N LEU A 603 -28.09 13.58 -12.14
CA LEU A 603 -27.75 14.28 -13.37
C LEU A 603 -28.01 13.36 -14.57
N LEU A 604 -28.71 13.86 -15.58
CA LEU A 604 -28.93 13.24 -16.88
C LEU A 604 -28.14 13.97 -17.96
N TYR A 605 -27.37 13.24 -18.73
CA TYR A 605 -26.57 13.76 -19.85
C TYR A 605 -27.23 13.41 -21.19
N ARG A 606 -26.91 14.21 -22.21
CA ARG A 606 -27.47 14.09 -23.56
C ARG A 606 -27.25 12.72 -24.22
N ASP A 607 -26.19 12.04 -23.90
CA ASP A 607 -25.89 10.68 -24.37
C ASP A 607 -26.55 9.57 -23.54
N GLY A 608 -27.50 9.91 -22.67
CA GLY A 608 -28.21 8.99 -21.82
C GLY A 608 -27.46 8.51 -20.58
N ARG A 609 -26.24 9.00 -20.33
CA ARG A 609 -25.55 8.72 -19.07
C ARG A 609 -26.20 9.41 -17.90
N MET A 610 -26.08 8.79 -16.74
CA MET A 610 -26.55 9.33 -15.48
C MET A 610 -25.46 9.31 -14.44
N SER A 611 -25.52 10.27 -13.51
CA SER A 611 -24.69 10.26 -12.30
C SER A 611 -25.48 10.71 -11.08
N VAL A 612 -25.07 10.19 -9.91
CA VAL A 612 -25.64 10.54 -8.62
C VAL A 612 -24.58 11.26 -7.80
N PHE A 613 -24.97 12.37 -7.20
CA PHE A 613 -24.11 13.22 -6.43
C PHE A 613 -24.72 13.53 -5.07
N ASP A 614 -24.00 13.17 -4.00
CA ASP A 614 -24.41 13.47 -2.62
C ASP A 614 -23.82 14.82 -2.16
N THR A 615 -24.68 15.79 -1.93
CA THR A 615 -24.24 17.12 -1.47
C THR A 615 -23.91 17.14 0.02
N SER A 616 -24.29 16.11 0.80
CA SER A 616 -24.01 16.00 2.23
C SER A 616 -22.50 15.98 2.54
N GLU A 617 -21.69 15.43 1.63
CA GLU A 617 -20.24 15.43 1.77
C GLU A 617 -19.60 16.81 1.88
N PHE A 618 -20.32 17.86 1.50
CA PHE A 618 -19.84 19.25 1.52
C PHE A 618 -20.37 20.06 2.70
N ILE A 619 -21.35 19.54 3.45
CA ILE A 619 -21.87 20.18 4.66
C ILE A 619 -20.72 20.28 5.69
N GLY A 620 -20.52 21.49 6.24
CA GLY A 620 -19.47 21.74 7.24
C GLY A 620 -18.04 21.84 6.71
N LYS A 621 -17.79 21.50 5.44
CA LYS A 621 -16.49 21.78 4.81
C LYS A 621 -16.43 23.26 4.42
N LYS A 622 -16.08 24.11 5.37
CA LYS A 622 -15.70 25.50 5.08
C LYS A 622 -14.50 25.45 4.12
N ASN A 623 -14.60 26.20 3.07
CA ASN A 623 -13.59 26.64 2.12
C ASN A 623 -13.44 25.89 0.83
N ARG A 624 -13.67 26.57 -0.12
CA ARG A 624 -13.04 26.84 -1.42
C ARG A 624 -14.06 26.77 -2.52
N LYS A 625 -14.14 27.91 -3.22
CA LYS A 625 -14.45 27.95 -4.62
C LYS A 625 -13.96 26.65 -5.24
N ARG A 626 -14.83 25.80 -5.69
CA ARG A 626 -14.40 24.57 -6.34
C ARG A 626 -15.24 24.36 -7.58
N LEU A 627 -14.59 24.57 -8.71
CA LEU A 627 -14.97 24.00 -9.97
C LEU A 627 -14.41 22.57 -9.98
N ILE A 628 -15.24 21.55 -9.84
CA ILE A 628 -14.81 20.18 -10.07
C ILE A 628 -15.07 19.93 -11.56
N ARG A 629 -14.02 19.99 -12.34
CA ARG A 629 -14.08 19.63 -13.77
C ARG A 629 -14.31 18.12 -13.88
N ASN A 630 -15.39 17.71 -14.52
CA ASN A 630 -15.41 16.49 -15.29
C ASN A 630 -14.41 16.72 -16.42
N GLY A 631 -13.39 15.86 -16.57
CA GLY A 631 -12.42 16.02 -17.64
C GLY A 631 -13.18 16.34 -18.91
N VAL A 632 -12.81 17.41 -19.60
CA VAL A 632 -13.45 17.87 -20.83
C VAL A 632 -13.39 16.74 -21.83
N PRO A 633 -14.52 16.20 -22.27
CA PRO A 633 -14.55 15.40 -23.46
C PRO A 633 -14.69 16.33 -24.65
N GLU A 634 -13.99 15.99 -25.68
CA GLU A 634 -14.01 16.70 -26.96
C GLU A 634 -15.32 16.48 -27.75
N ASP A 635 -16.27 15.69 -27.22
CA ASP A 635 -17.50 15.31 -27.90
C ASP A 635 -18.76 15.98 -27.35
N ILE A 636 -19.64 16.37 -28.28
CA ILE A 636 -20.94 17.04 -28.09
C ILE A 636 -21.91 16.23 -27.18
N GLY A 637 -21.69 14.92 -27.03
CA GLY A 637 -22.51 14.01 -26.23
C GLY A 637 -22.50 14.22 -24.70
N ASP A 638 -21.66 15.09 -24.19
CA ASP A 638 -21.44 15.29 -22.75
C ASP A 638 -22.23 16.44 -22.14
N THR A 639 -23.19 16.98 -22.84
CA THR A 639 -24.01 18.10 -22.35
C THR A 639 -24.96 17.62 -21.26
N LEU A 640 -24.95 18.30 -20.10
CA LEU A 640 -25.92 18.07 -19.04
C LEU A 640 -27.30 18.55 -19.49
N LEU A 641 -28.28 17.67 -19.44
CA LEU A 641 -29.66 17.97 -19.80
C LEU A 641 -30.48 18.43 -18.61
N GLU A 642 -30.42 17.68 -17.48
CA GLU A 642 -31.29 17.94 -16.35
C GLU A 642 -30.60 17.53 -15.02
N VAL A 643 -31.01 18.18 -13.95
CA VAL A 643 -30.65 17.86 -12.57
C VAL A 643 -31.92 17.63 -11.77
N PHE A 644 -32.15 16.39 -11.36
CA PHE A 644 -33.31 16.02 -10.55
C PHE A 644 -32.97 16.08 -9.07
N ASN A 645 -33.89 16.56 -8.27
CA ASN A 645 -33.87 16.44 -6.82
C ASN A 645 -34.58 15.14 -6.39
N GLU A 646 -34.31 14.67 -5.19
CA GLU A 646 -34.92 13.45 -4.65
C GLU A 646 -36.45 13.50 -4.58
N LYS A 647 -37.02 14.70 -4.45
CA LYS A 647 -38.46 14.95 -4.37
C LYS A 647 -39.15 15.06 -5.74
N ASP A 648 -38.39 15.25 -6.80
CA ASP A 648 -38.92 15.53 -8.14
C ASP A 648 -38.97 14.28 -9.00
N LEU A 649 -38.67 13.12 -8.44
CA LEU A 649 -38.64 11.84 -9.16
C LEU A 649 -39.91 11.06 -8.91
N ASP A 650 -40.72 10.97 -9.95
CA ASP A 650 -41.64 9.89 -10.15
C ASP A 650 -40.86 8.59 -10.41
N GLU A 651 -41.48 7.45 -10.30
CA GLU A 651 -40.85 6.11 -10.32
C GLU A 651 -40.13 5.80 -11.64
N TYR A 652 -40.49 6.49 -12.73
CA TYR A 652 -40.02 6.21 -14.08
C TYR A 652 -39.43 7.44 -14.76
N LEU A 653 -38.32 7.22 -15.47
CA LEU A 653 -37.71 8.19 -16.35
C LEU A 653 -37.89 7.74 -17.81
N TYR A 654 -38.38 8.63 -18.67
CA TYR A 654 -38.38 8.40 -20.10
C TYR A 654 -37.41 9.35 -20.82
N VAL A 655 -36.87 8.88 -21.94
CA VAL A 655 -36.00 9.64 -22.84
C VAL A 655 -36.37 9.33 -24.28
N ALA A 656 -36.35 10.32 -25.14
CA ALA A 656 -36.61 10.14 -26.58
C ALA A 656 -35.57 10.91 -27.42
N ASP A 657 -35.26 10.40 -28.59
CA ASP A 657 -34.44 11.08 -29.57
C ASP A 657 -35.26 11.73 -30.68
N GLU A 658 -34.63 12.57 -31.52
CA GLU A 658 -35.31 13.22 -32.68
C GLU A 658 -35.80 12.22 -33.74
N SER A 659 -35.27 10.99 -33.73
CA SER A 659 -35.71 9.92 -34.65
C SER A 659 -36.98 9.20 -34.21
N GLY A 660 -37.54 9.60 -33.06
CA GLY A 660 -38.72 8.99 -32.46
C GLY A 660 -38.45 7.67 -31.71
N LYS A 661 -37.24 7.39 -31.34
CA LYS A 661 -36.93 6.27 -30.42
C LYS A 661 -37.19 6.71 -28.98
N LEU A 662 -38.06 5.98 -28.32
CA LEU A 662 -38.39 6.16 -26.89
C LEU A 662 -37.77 5.05 -26.08
N ALA A 663 -37.16 5.40 -24.97
CA ALA A 663 -36.75 4.47 -23.93
C ALA A 663 -37.34 4.93 -22.59
N MET A 664 -38.01 4.00 -21.88
CA MET A 664 -38.57 4.26 -20.56
C MET A 664 -38.16 3.13 -19.62
N GLY A 665 -37.88 3.46 -18.40
CA GLY A 665 -37.55 2.45 -17.40
C GLY A 665 -37.54 2.98 -15.98
N ILE A 666 -37.68 2.08 -15.03
CA ILE A 666 -37.42 2.35 -13.62
C ILE A 666 -35.91 2.61 -13.52
N VAL A 667 -35.56 3.78 -13.01
CA VAL A 667 -34.17 4.04 -12.67
C VAL A 667 -33.99 3.75 -11.19
N ASP A 668 -33.38 2.61 -10.88
CA ASP A 668 -32.93 2.34 -9.52
C ASP A 668 -31.72 3.22 -9.20
N TRP A 669 -32.01 4.45 -8.81
CA TRP A 669 -31.01 5.43 -8.43
C TRP A 669 -30.16 4.97 -7.24
N ASN A 670 -30.65 4.04 -6.42
CA ASN A 670 -29.96 3.51 -5.26
C ASN A 670 -28.88 2.48 -5.66
N SER A 671 -29.03 1.85 -6.83
CA SER A 671 -27.99 0.96 -7.38
C SER A 671 -26.83 1.73 -8.02
N LEU A 672 -27.00 3.01 -8.32
CA LEU A 672 -25.94 3.86 -8.84
C LEU A 672 -24.99 4.25 -7.72
N THR A 673 -23.73 3.90 -7.84
CA THR A 673 -22.69 4.24 -6.85
C THR A 673 -22.62 5.75 -6.65
N VAL A 674 -22.98 6.23 -5.47
CA VAL A 674 -22.77 7.62 -5.06
C VAL A 674 -21.28 7.92 -5.11
N LYS A 675 -20.88 8.88 -5.91
CA LYS A 675 -19.46 9.24 -6.03
C LYS A 675 -19.19 10.55 -5.32
N SER A 676 -18.19 10.53 -4.46
CA SER A 676 -17.61 11.72 -3.81
C SER A 676 -16.90 12.67 -4.79
N ARG A 677 -16.68 12.21 -6.03
CA ARG A 677 -16.17 13.01 -7.15
C ARG A 677 -17.01 12.69 -8.36
N LEU A 678 -17.44 13.72 -9.07
CA LEU A 678 -18.12 13.58 -10.35
C LEU A 678 -17.29 12.74 -11.31
N GLY A 679 -17.51 11.44 -11.28
CA GLY A 679 -16.96 10.49 -12.23
C GLY A 679 -18.13 9.96 -13.04
N ARG A 680 -17.99 9.89 -14.35
CA ARG A 680 -19.01 9.37 -15.25
C ARG A 680 -19.40 7.96 -14.84
N THR A 681 -20.67 7.72 -14.58
CA THR A 681 -21.21 6.38 -14.45
C THR A 681 -21.45 5.80 -15.84
N ARG A 682 -21.39 4.48 -15.95
CA ARG A 682 -21.72 3.77 -17.20
C ARG A 682 -23.21 3.34 -17.26
N ALA A 683 -24.05 3.89 -16.39
CA ALA A 683 -25.48 3.61 -16.42
C ALA A 683 -26.15 4.46 -17.51
N PHE A 684 -26.86 3.83 -18.41
CA PHE A 684 -27.57 4.47 -19.51
C PHE A 684 -29.07 4.24 -19.37
N VAL A 685 -29.85 5.29 -19.56
CA VAL A 685 -31.32 5.21 -19.59
C VAL A 685 -31.80 4.73 -20.97
N GLY A 686 -30.99 4.89 -22.00
CA GLY A 686 -31.32 4.52 -23.37
C GLY A 686 -30.25 3.67 -24.07
N PRO A 687 -30.38 3.43 -25.37
CA PRO A 687 -29.31 2.88 -26.20
C PRO A 687 -28.03 3.69 -26.07
N LYS A 688 -26.87 3.04 -26.12
CA LYS A 688 -25.55 3.65 -25.94
C LYS A 688 -25.25 4.82 -26.91
N ASP A 689 -25.96 4.91 -28.02
CA ASP A 689 -25.76 5.94 -29.07
C ASP A 689 -27.01 6.81 -29.25
N MET A 690 -27.86 6.93 -28.21
CA MET A 690 -29.06 7.74 -28.26
C MET A 690 -28.71 9.20 -27.99
N ASP A 691 -29.07 10.11 -28.88
CA ASP A 691 -28.99 11.55 -28.67
C ASP A 691 -30.34 12.06 -28.15
N ILE A 692 -30.42 12.25 -26.84
CA ILE A 692 -31.68 12.59 -26.17
C ILE A 692 -32.10 14.02 -26.52
N SER A 693 -33.29 14.14 -27.12
CA SER A 693 -33.93 15.42 -27.42
C SER A 693 -35.11 15.76 -26.50
N GLN A 694 -35.74 14.71 -25.91
CA GLN A 694 -36.82 14.86 -24.94
C GLN A 694 -36.62 13.93 -23.77
N TRP A 695 -37.01 14.37 -22.59
CA TRP A 695 -36.96 13.56 -21.36
C TRP A 695 -38.01 14.05 -20.37
N GLY A 696 -38.39 13.19 -19.44
CA GLY A 696 -39.30 13.52 -18.36
C GLY A 696 -39.49 12.36 -17.38
N THR A 697 -40.18 12.61 -16.30
CA THR A 697 -40.55 11.62 -15.30
C THR A 697 -42.06 11.38 -15.33
N CYS A 698 -42.48 10.15 -15.01
CA CYS A 698 -43.90 9.78 -14.91
C CYS A 698 -44.10 8.78 -13.78
N ASN A 699 -45.32 8.75 -13.22
CA ASN A 699 -45.69 7.76 -12.22
C ASN A 699 -46.03 6.38 -12.87
N LEU A 700 -46.26 5.35 -12.05
CA LEU A 700 -46.53 4.01 -12.51
C LEU A 700 -47.78 3.94 -13.40
N GLU A 701 -48.85 4.67 -13.06
CA GLU A 701 -50.14 4.66 -13.82
C GLU A 701 -49.92 5.27 -15.21
N GLN A 702 -49.25 6.37 -15.29
CA GLN A 702 -48.90 6.99 -16.57
C GLN A 702 -47.98 6.09 -17.41
N ALA A 703 -46.99 5.42 -16.78
CA ALA A 703 -46.10 4.49 -17.46
C ALA A 703 -46.89 3.27 -18.03
N HIS A 704 -47.86 2.72 -17.33
CA HIS A 704 -48.69 1.62 -17.80
C HIS A 704 -49.56 1.99 -19.00
N ASN A 705 -50.01 3.24 -19.14
CA ASN A 705 -50.78 3.68 -20.28
C ASN A 705 -50.00 3.53 -21.61
N TYR A 706 -48.68 3.68 -21.56
CA TYR A 706 -47.80 3.58 -22.75
C TYR A 706 -47.07 2.24 -22.85
N PHE A 707 -46.97 1.52 -21.74
CA PHE A 707 -46.28 0.23 -21.65
C PHE A 707 -47.08 -0.76 -20.80
N PRO A 708 -48.17 -1.34 -21.36
CA PRO A 708 -49.05 -2.24 -20.60
C PRO A 708 -48.36 -3.45 -19.96
N ASP A 709 -47.23 -3.89 -20.54
CA ASP A 709 -46.44 -5.05 -20.07
C ASP A 709 -45.31 -4.66 -19.13
N LEU A 710 -45.36 -3.49 -18.48
CA LEU A 710 -44.25 -2.95 -17.68
C LEU A 710 -43.84 -3.89 -16.54
N ASP A 711 -44.79 -4.60 -15.92
CA ASP A 711 -44.53 -5.56 -14.84
C ASP A 711 -43.66 -6.75 -15.25
N ALA A 712 -43.67 -7.11 -16.52
CA ALA A 712 -42.82 -8.17 -17.06
C ALA A 712 -41.35 -7.75 -17.26
N PHE A 713 -41.03 -6.48 -17.06
CA PHE A 713 -39.72 -5.89 -17.38
C PHE A 713 -38.99 -5.27 -16.18
N MET A 714 -39.33 -5.66 -14.96
CA MET A 714 -38.61 -5.22 -13.75
C MET A 714 -37.09 -5.32 -13.96
N GLY A 715 -36.43 -4.19 -14.02
CA GLY A 715 -34.97 -4.09 -14.15
C GLY A 715 -34.41 -4.09 -15.59
N LYS A 716 -35.24 -4.03 -16.65
CA LYS A 716 -34.75 -3.90 -18.05
C LYS A 716 -35.42 -2.73 -18.76
N LEU A 717 -34.61 -1.92 -19.46
CA LEU A 717 -35.09 -0.85 -20.34
C LEU A 717 -35.81 -1.44 -21.57
N LYS A 718 -37.09 -1.11 -21.78
CA LYS A 718 -37.82 -1.46 -22.99
C LYS A 718 -37.73 -0.33 -24.01
N ARG A 719 -37.53 -0.70 -25.27
CA ARG A 719 -37.44 0.23 -26.40
C ARG A 719 -38.65 0.09 -27.29
N VAL A 720 -39.39 1.18 -27.49
CA VAL A 720 -40.54 1.24 -28.39
C VAL A 720 -40.41 2.45 -29.27
N LYS A 721 -40.94 2.42 -30.50
CA LYS A 721 -41.04 3.61 -31.34
C LYS A 721 -42.11 4.56 -30.78
N LEU A 722 -41.77 5.86 -30.70
CA LEU A 722 -42.67 6.89 -30.19
C LEU A 722 -44.05 6.86 -30.89
N ALA A 723 -44.06 6.63 -32.23
CA ALA A 723 -45.26 6.52 -33.05
C ALA A 723 -46.19 5.35 -32.63
N ASP A 724 -45.65 4.30 -32.02
CA ASP A 724 -46.42 3.12 -31.63
C ASP A 724 -47.06 3.26 -30.24
N THR A 725 -46.75 4.34 -29.50
CA THR A 725 -47.23 4.55 -28.12
C THR A 725 -48.40 5.54 -27.99
N GLY A 726 -48.69 6.31 -29.04
CA GLY A 726 -49.67 7.41 -28.95
C GLY A 726 -49.19 8.61 -28.08
N PHE A 727 -47.94 8.62 -27.65
CA PHE A 727 -47.37 9.64 -26.79
C PHE A 727 -47.17 10.95 -27.57
N ASP A 728 -47.86 12.02 -27.16
CA ASP A 728 -47.73 13.36 -27.76
C ASP A 728 -46.91 14.34 -26.94
N GLY A 729 -46.50 13.97 -25.75
CA GLY A 729 -45.68 14.80 -24.83
C GLY A 729 -46.44 15.92 -24.12
N SER A 730 -47.74 16.01 -24.27
CA SER A 730 -48.54 17.12 -23.67
C SER A 730 -48.90 16.92 -22.21
N GLU A 731 -48.87 15.69 -21.72
CA GLU A 731 -49.31 15.30 -20.36
C GLU A 731 -48.16 15.30 -19.32
N PHE A 732 -46.92 15.50 -19.74
CA PHE A 732 -45.78 15.38 -18.84
C PHE A 732 -45.02 16.70 -18.69
N THR A 733 -44.33 16.88 -17.55
CA THR A 733 -43.34 17.96 -17.38
C THR A 733 -42.14 17.62 -18.24
N VAL A 734 -42.08 18.16 -19.44
CA VAL A 734 -41.07 17.82 -20.45
C VAL A 734 -39.93 18.84 -20.40
N GLY A 735 -38.73 18.39 -20.13
CA GLY A 735 -37.51 19.14 -20.49
C GLY A 735 -37.27 19.02 -21.98
N ARG A 736 -37.16 20.15 -22.72
CA ARG A 736 -36.82 20.14 -24.14
C ARG A 736 -35.50 20.83 -24.38
N TYR A 737 -34.60 20.13 -25.06
CA TYR A 737 -33.36 20.74 -25.53
C TYR A 737 -33.64 21.44 -26.89
N TYR A 738 -33.57 22.75 -26.91
CA TYR A 738 -33.66 23.50 -28.15
C TYR A 738 -32.25 23.70 -28.73
N THR A 739 -31.91 23.01 -29.78
CA THR A 739 -30.77 23.33 -30.62
C THR A 739 -31.00 24.69 -31.30
N LYS A 740 -30.16 25.66 -31.04
CA LYS A 740 -29.87 26.75 -31.94
C LYS A 740 -28.46 26.60 -32.42
#